data_76a0fbb761b33d7f430502b3372596e5
#
_entry.id   76a0fbb761b33d7f430502b3372596e5
#
_cell.length_a   1.000
_cell.length_b   1.000
_cell.length_c   1.000
_cell.angle_alpha   90.00
_cell.angle_beta   90.00
_cell.angle_gamma   90.00
#
_symmetry.space_group_name_H-M   'P 1'
#
loop_
_entity.id
_entity.type
_entity.pdbx_description
1 polymer ?
#
loop_
_entity_poly.entity_id
_entity_poly.type
_entity_poly.pdbx_seq_one_letter_code
_entity_poly.pdbx_strand_id
1 'polypeptide(L)'
;MTRLILQVFDSLKTHALLCWTSLVVLTALLGLLLSGQSYKEDISDFLPLDKEQQQVFQDYQNTSSARRIYAIFQTSDSTCQAAVDLYCEVLDRADTTQIVEYMTNDDSEAMQDAMNAIYARIPYLLTKEDYARIDSLMADPDFISHQLENDKQLLMLPTAGMMTLQIQHDPLNLFVPVIEQLKPKQKVNQTLLLIDSPFGASETENNAKLVDMLQKVCDRVSCEYPDVTIHLTGGPVIAVGNAQQIKKDSMISIFIAVILILILLWLSFRNIRNLLLITLSIGWGWLFAMGCLTLVNNDVSIIVIGISSVILGIAVNYPLHLIAHLPYAVDIRSALREIATPLVVGNITTVGAFLCLVPLDSVALRDLGLFSAFLLIGTILFVLLWLPHMVDRTSTSAHDFLGRIGDVQLENKKWIVWTVVVLTIVLGYFSLQTTFDADLRNINYMTVEQKNDLKYLGQFANNQSQVSDLSEWNEWRQSKGSIICQRLKDIGRQEGFADDSFDEFYKLISSVPSDDGLSITSTIVNSLSDNFNYIGWACGVIVFFFLWFSLGSIELALLSFLPMAISWVWILGIMALLGLKFNVVNIILATFIFGQGDDYTIFMTEGCQYEYAYRRKMLSSYKHSIIISALIMFIGIGALIVAKHPALHSLAEVTIIGMFSVVLMAYLFPPLIFRWLVFSKGKERLRPLTLRSLFRKGDRLSGIDFVSDCYRYKGAEISSAVNKHLRKYCKDDVSQKINGIISSGVKTVIFINNGWGEISFLLALQNPEINFIGIDQDGDKSNVARFVAENRTPNLTIMDSDNEIVKLKKIERDNHTRVILFEPTTSDVNSYSYLNPLIIQ
;
A
#
# COMPACT_ATOMS: atom_id res chain seq x y z
N MET A 1 -3.33 18.35 -22.33
CA MET A 1 -2.43 17.20 -22.08
C MET A 1 -2.32 16.34 -23.34
N THR A 2 -3.38 15.72 -23.83
CA THR A 2 -3.36 14.84 -25.02
C THR A 2 -2.71 15.49 -26.25
N ARG A 3 -2.98 16.78 -26.53
CA ARG A 3 -2.34 17.52 -27.63
C ARG A 3 -0.82 17.58 -27.50
N LEU A 4 -0.30 17.77 -26.30
CA LEU A 4 1.14 17.82 -26.03
C LEU A 4 1.77 16.45 -26.28
N ILE A 5 1.15 15.35 -25.80
CA ILE A 5 1.62 13.99 -26.03
C ILE A 5 1.67 13.68 -27.53
N LEU A 6 0.62 14.04 -28.27
CA LEU A 6 0.58 13.85 -29.72
C LEU A 6 1.63 14.69 -30.46
N GLN A 7 1.89 15.93 -30.03
CA GLN A 7 2.96 16.77 -30.59
C GLN A 7 4.34 16.14 -30.36
N VAL A 8 4.58 15.63 -29.16
CA VAL A 8 5.84 14.93 -28.82
C VAL A 8 5.99 13.64 -29.65
N PHE A 9 4.91 12.86 -29.77
CA PHE A 9 4.90 11.67 -30.63
C PHE A 9 5.21 12.02 -32.09
N ASP A 10 4.57 13.02 -32.67
CA ASP A 10 4.80 13.47 -34.05
C ASP A 10 6.24 13.98 -34.23
N SER A 11 6.78 14.72 -33.24
CA SER A 11 8.17 15.20 -33.26
C SER A 11 9.18 14.06 -33.17
N LEU A 12 8.98 13.07 -32.29
CA LEU A 12 9.85 11.91 -32.17
C LEU A 12 9.78 11.00 -33.40
N LYS A 13 8.62 10.93 -34.06
CA LYS A 13 8.44 10.20 -35.31
C LYS A 13 9.23 10.84 -36.46
N THR A 14 9.28 12.18 -36.52
CA THR A 14 10.07 12.92 -37.55
C THR A 14 11.57 12.86 -37.27
N HIS A 15 11.98 12.77 -35.99
CA HIS A 15 13.39 12.74 -35.58
C HIS A 15 13.75 11.41 -34.93
N ALA A 16 13.68 10.30 -35.69
CA ALA A 16 13.94 8.94 -35.18
C ALA A 16 15.30 8.77 -34.48
N LEU A 17 16.35 9.44 -34.97
CA LEU A 17 17.68 9.40 -34.34
C LEU A 17 17.63 9.98 -32.92
N LEU A 18 16.94 11.11 -32.72
CA LEU A 18 16.78 11.75 -31.41
C LEU A 18 15.98 10.85 -30.44
N CYS A 19 14.96 10.16 -30.96
CA CYS A 19 14.17 9.21 -30.17
C CYS A 19 15.06 8.08 -29.58
N TRP A 20 15.87 7.43 -30.44
CA TRP A 20 16.69 6.33 -29.99
C TRP A 20 17.91 6.74 -29.17
N THR A 21 18.57 7.86 -29.55
CA THR A 21 19.71 8.38 -28.77
C THR A 21 19.28 8.82 -27.38
N SER A 22 18.12 9.45 -27.21
CA SER A 22 17.58 9.85 -25.90
C SER A 22 17.34 8.62 -25.00
N LEU A 23 16.78 7.54 -25.55
CA LEU A 23 16.56 6.31 -24.81
C LEU A 23 17.88 5.70 -24.33
N VAL A 24 18.88 5.55 -25.23
CA VAL A 24 20.17 4.95 -24.91
C VAL A 24 20.93 5.78 -23.87
N VAL A 25 20.99 7.10 -24.04
CA VAL A 25 21.71 8.00 -23.11
C VAL A 25 21.07 7.96 -21.74
N LEU A 26 19.74 8.03 -21.66
CA LEU A 26 19.04 7.99 -20.37
C LEU A 26 19.21 6.63 -19.69
N THR A 27 19.12 5.54 -20.45
CA THR A 27 19.34 4.18 -19.92
C THR A 27 20.77 4.01 -19.37
N ALA A 28 21.77 4.52 -20.09
CA ALA A 28 23.16 4.47 -19.64
C ALA A 28 23.39 5.30 -18.36
N LEU A 29 22.77 6.49 -18.28
CA LEU A 29 22.83 7.34 -17.09
C LEU A 29 22.22 6.65 -15.86
N LEU A 30 21.01 6.07 -16.03
CA LEU A 30 20.32 5.35 -14.96
C LEU A 30 21.12 4.11 -14.51
N GLY A 31 21.71 3.38 -15.44
CA GLY A 31 22.58 2.23 -15.12
C GLY A 31 23.84 2.64 -14.33
N LEU A 32 24.38 3.82 -14.63
CA LEU A 32 25.53 4.36 -13.90
C LEU A 32 25.13 4.78 -12.47
N LEU A 33 23.96 5.38 -12.28
CA LEU A 33 23.44 5.72 -10.96
C LEU A 33 23.21 4.47 -10.10
N LEU A 34 22.71 3.40 -10.69
CA LEU A 34 22.44 2.15 -9.98
C LEU A 34 23.71 1.50 -9.41
N SER A 35 24.88 1.73 -10.01
CA SER A 35 26.14 1.14 -9.53
C SER A 35 26.59 1.62 -8.15
N GLY A 36 26.00 2.70 -7.63
CA GLY A 36 26.27 3.25 -6.29
C GLY A 36 25.28 2.82 -5.21
N GLN A 37 24.32 1.94 -5.51
CA GLN A 37 23.27 1.52 -4.57
C GLN A 37 23.77 0.48 -3.57
N SER A 38 23.50 0.68 -2.29
CA SER A 38 23.66 -0.30 -1.21
C SER A 38 22.29 -0.83 -0.73
N TYR A 39 22.31 -2.00 -0.10
CA TYR A 39 21.08 -2.69 0.35
C TYR A 39 21.16 -2.95 1.84
N LYS A 40 20.06 -2.65 2.57
CA LYS A 40 19.89 -2.95 3.98
C LYS A 40 18.83 -4.03 4.18
N GLU A 41 19.07 -4.88 5.18
CA GLU A 41 18.18 -6.00 5.54
C GLU A 41 17.70 -5.82 6.98
N ASP A 42 16.87 -4.81 7.26
CA ASP A 42 16.32 -4.58 8.59
C ASP A 42 14.81 -4.47 8.57
N ILE A 43 14.11 -5.39 9.25
CA ILE A 43 12.64 -5.36 9.36
C ILE A 43 12.17 -4.23 10.29
N SER A 44 13.03 -3.75 11.18
CA SER A 44 12.71 -2.64 12.07
C SER A 44 12.45 -1.32 11.33
N ASP A 45 12.96 -1.18 10.09
CA ASP A 45 12.69 -0.04 9.21
C ASP A 45 11.19 0.14 8.88
N PHE A 46 10.36 -0.92 9.09
CA PHE A 46 8.91 -0.83 8.95
C PHE A 46 8.22 -0.23 10.16
N LEU A 47 8.88 -0.17 11.33
CA LEU A 47 8.27 0.36 12.53
C LEU A 47 8.01 1.87 12.37
N PRO A 48 6.80 2.32 12.70
CA PRO A 48 6.45 3.74 12.64
C PRO A 48 6.93 4.46 13.92
N LEU A 49 8.23 4.58 14.05
CA LEU A 49 8.89 5.23 15.20
C LEU A 49 9.35 6.62 14.78
N ASP A 50 9.04 7.62 15.60
CA ASP A 50 9.60 8.95 15.44
C ASP A 50 11.12 8.98 15.76
N LYS A 51 11.80 10.08 15.53
CA LYS A 51 13.26 10.16 15.69
C LYS A 51 13.74 9.87 17.11
N GLU A 52 12.98 10.27 18.14
CA GLU A 52 13.32 9.99 19.53
C GLU A 52 13.10 8.52 19.85
N GLN A 53 11.99 7.97 19.42
CA GLN A 53 11.66 6.54 19.56
C GLN A 53 12.62 5.65 18.78
N GLN A 54 13.06 6.06 17.58
CA GLN A 54 14.09 5.34 16.81
C GLN A 54 15.41 5.29 17.58
N GLN A 55 15.80 6.38 18.24
CA GLN A 55 17.03 6.41 19.02
C GLN A 55 16.93 5.50 20.24
N VAL A 56 15.82 5.55 20.99
CA VAL A 56 15.55 4.63 22.11
C VAL A 56 15.53 3.17 21.64
N PHE A 57 14.94 2.89 20.48
CA PHE A 57 14.91 1.54 19.94
C PHE A 57 16.30 1.07 19.49
N GLN A 58 17.12 1.93 18.89
CA GLN A 58 18.51 1.62 18.55
C GLN A 58 19.36 1.40 19.80
N ASP A 59 19.19 2.23 20.83
CA ASP A 59 19.86 2.06 22.11
C ASP A 59 19.47 0.71 22.73
N TYR A 60 18.20 0.34 22.67
CA TYR A 60 17.73 -0.99 23.11
C TYR A 60 18.38 -2.12 22.30
N GLN A 61 18.43 -2.01 20.97
CA GLN A 61 19.08 -3.01 20.10
C GLN A 61 20.58 -3.17 20.37
N ASN A 62 21.22 -2.16 20.90
CA ASN A 62 22.63 -2.18 21.28
C ASN A 62 22.87 -2.69 22.71
N THR A 63 21.81 -2.93 23.49
CA THR A 63 21.97 -3.54 24.81
C THR A 63 22.47 -4.99 24.71
N SER A 64 23.23 -5.43 25.69
CA SER A 64 23.72 -6.82 25.74
C SER A 64 22.58 -7.84 25.67
N SER A 65 21.43 -7.54 26.28
CA SER A 65 20.24 -8.43 26.23
C SER A 65 19.67 -8.61 24.83
N ALA A 66 19.67 -7.57 23.98
CA ALA A 66 19.17 -7.65 22.60
C ALA A 66 20.18 -8.30 21.65
N ARG A 67 21.50 -8.09 21.89
CA ARG A 67 22.60 -8.65 21.08
C ARG A 67 22.95 -10.10 21.45
N ARG A 68 22.32 -10.65 22.50
CA ARG A 68 22.66 -11.98 23.04
C ARG A 68 22.16 -13.10 22.14
N ILE A 69 23.06 -14.03 21.87
CA ILE A 69 22.80 -15.31 21.20
C ILE A 69 22.86 -16.40 22.27
N TYR A 70 21.89 -17.28 22.28
CA TYR A 70 21.80 -18.41 23.20
C TYR A 70 22.14 -19.69 22.44
N ALA A 71 23.22 -20.36 22.82
CA ALA A 71 23.48 -21.72 22.36
C ALA A 71 22.96 -22.70 23.42
N ILE A 72 21.91 -23.44 23.05
CA ILE A 72 21.18 -24.37 23.92
C ILE A 72 21.67 -25.79 23.63
N PHE A 73 22.32 -26.43 24.58
CA PHE A 73 22.81 -27.79 24.48
C PHE A 73 21.79 -28.70 25.20
N GLN A 74 21.28 -29.70 24.48
CA GLN A 74 20.31 -30.68 25.02
C GLN A 74 20.82 -32.08 24.81
N THR A 75 20.85 -32.87 25.88
CA THR A 75 21.20 -34.30 25.85
C THR A 75 20.47 -35.06 26.93
N SER A 76 20.36 -36.37 26.74
CA SER A 76 19.87 -37.32 27.79
C SER A 76 20.95 -37.72 28.77
N ASP A 77 22.22 -37.48 28.46
CA ASP A 77 23.38 -37.95 29.22
C ASP A 77 24.18 -36.81 29.87
N SER A 78 25.18 -37.16 30.70
CA SER A 78 26.09 -36.22 31.39
C SER A 78 27.15 -35.60 30.48
N THR A 79 27.10 -35.82 29.18
CA THR A 79 28.08 -35.36 28.19
C THR A 79 27.88 -33.87 27.77
N CYS A 80 26.87 -33.22 28.31
CA CYS A 80 26.53 -31.84 27.93
C CYS A 80 27.66 -30.84 28.17
N GLN A 81 28.33 -30.94 29.36
CA GLN A 81 29.43 -30.04 29.72
C GLN A 81 30.64 -30.24 28.79
N ALA A 82 31.00 -31.50 28.49
CA ALA A 82 32.11 -31.76 27.57
C ALA A 82 31.86 -31.22 26.14
N ALA A 83 30.60 -31.25 25.70
CA ALA A 83 30.23 -30.66 24.42
C ALA A 83 30.32 -29.12 24.46
N VAL A 84 29.98 -28.47 25.57
CA VAL A 84 30.15 -27.01 25.77
C VAL A 84 31.63 -26.64 25.75
N ASP A 85 32.47 -27.40 26.50
CA ASP A 85 33.91 -27.15 26.57
C ASP A 85 34.55 -27.27 25.19
N LEU A 86 34.19 -28.32 24.39
CA LEU A 86 34.63 -28.44 23.01
C LEU A 86 34.11 -27.31 22.11
N TYR A 87 32.88 -26.87 22.32
CA TYR A 87 32.30 -25.75 21.58
C TYR A 87 33.12 -24.46 21.80
N CYS A 88 33.45 -24.16 23.04
CA CYS A 88 34.28 -23.00 23.38
C CYS A 88 35.69 -23.11 22.76
N GLU A 89 36.32 -24.29 22.81
CA GLU A 89 37.64 -24.53 22.22
C GLU A 89 37.63 -24.35 20.69
N VAL A 90 36.61 -24.85 20.02
CA VAL A 90 36.46 -24.71 18.56
C VAL A 90 36.12 -23.28 18.18
N LEU A 91 35.33 -22.58 19.01
CA LEU A 91 34.94 -21.18 18.81
C LEU A 91 36.18 -20.28 18.91
N ASP A 92 37.00 -20.45 19.95
CA ASP A 92 38.25 -19.70 20.14
C ASP A 92 39.22 -19.88 18.98
N ARG A 93 39.24 -21.05 18.36
CA ARG A 93 40.05 -21.30 17.16
C ARG A 93 39.42 -20.69 15.90
N ALA A 94 38.10 -20.60 15.82
CA ALA A 94 37.40 -20.05 14.68
C ALA A 94 37.38 -18.52 14.69
N ASP A 95 37.28 -17.90 15.86
CA ASP A 95 37.30 -16.46 16.05
C ASP A 95 38.75 -15.93 16.14
N THR A 96 39.42 -15.85 14.97
CA THR A 96 40.79 -15.34 14.87
C THR A 96 40.95 -13.88 15.29
N THR A 97 39.85 -13.15 15.36
CA THR A 97 39.81 -11.71 15.71
C THR A 97 39.47 -11.44 17.16
N GLN A 98 39.11 -12.48 17.91
CA GLN A 98 38.70 -12.37 19.31
C GLN A 98 37.60 -11.31 19.56
N ILE A 99 36.61 -11.28 18.69
CA ILE A 99 35.54 -10.29 18.76
C ILE A 99 34.34 -10.84 19.56
N VAL A 100 34.23 -12.18 19.70
CA VAL A 100 33.08 -12.82 20.30
C VAL A 100 33.34 -13.02 21.81
N GLU A 101 32.52 -12.38 22.62
CA GLU A 101 32.50 -12.61 24.05
C GLU A 101 31.45 -13.65 24.40
N TYR A 102 31.82 -14.66 25.19
CA TYR A 102 30.90 -15.67 25.65
C TYR A 102 31.03 -15.90 27.16
N MET A 103 29.91 -16.22 27.79
CA MET A 103 29.82 -16.44 29.23
C MET A 103 29.36 -17.87 29.52
N THR A 104 30.11 -18.58 30.35
CA THR A 104 29.71 -19.90 30.83
C THR A 104 29.03 -19.79 32.19
N ASN A 105 28.35 -20.87 32.62
CA ASN A 105 27.64 -20.94 33.92
C ASN A 105 28.55 -20.69 35.15
N ASP A 106 29.86 -20.75 35.00
CA ASP A 106 30.83 -20.50 36.05
C ASP A 106 31.27 -19.03 36.17
N ASP A 107 30.76 -18.15 35.31
CA ASP A 107 31.14 -16.73 35.32
C ASP A 107 30.28 -15.97 36.33
N SER A 108 30.92 -15.45 37.37
CA SER A 108 30.26 -14.77 38.50
C SER A 108 29.49 -13.51 38.06
N GLU A 109 29.98 -12.83 37.02
CA GLU A 109 29.39 -11.59 36.49
C GLU A 109 28.11 -11.92 35.68
N ALA A 110 28.13 -13.00 34.89
CA ALA A 110 26.93 -13.47 34.15
C ALA A 110 25.83 -13.94 35.10
N MET A 111 26.22 -14.59 36.18
CA MET A 111 25.29 -15.03 37.26
C MET A 111 24.64 -13.81 37.93
N GLN A 112 25.41 -12.75 38.20
CA GLN A 112 24.92 -11.53 38.79
C GLN A 112 23.94 -10.81 37.86
N ASP A 113 24.26 -10.69 36.58
CA ASP A 113 23.37 -10.09 35.59
C ASP A 113 22.07 -10.89 35.40
N ALA A 114 22.17 -12.23 35.41
CA ALA A 114 20.98 -13.08 35.34
C ALA A 114 20.08 -12.93 36.58
N MET A 115 20.68 -12.85 37.77
CA MET A 115 19.95 -12.58 39.02
C MET A 115 19.30 -11.20 38.98
N ASN A 116 20.05 -10.15 38.62
CA ASN A 116 19.52 -8.80 38.45
C ASN A 116 18.30 -8.78 37.52
N ALA A 117 18.39 -9.47 36.37
CA ALA A 117 17.29 -9.55 35.39
C ALA A 117 16.05 -10.32 35.92
N ILE A 118 16.26 -11.38 36.71
CA ILE A 118 15.16 -12.14 37.33
C ILE A 118 14.47 -11.29 38.38
N TYR A 119 15.24 -10.69 39.33
CA TYR A 119 14.68 -9.89 40.39
C TYR A 119 14.01 -8.60 39.90
N ALA A 120 14.53 -7.96 38.87
CA ALA A 120 13.88 -6.80 38.22
C ALA A 120 12.45 -7.11 37.68
N ARG A 121 12.15 -8.39 37.43
CA ARG A 121 10.83 -8.84 36.97
C ARG A 121 9.87 -9.26 38.08
N ILE A 122 10.32 -9.39 39.31
CA ILE A 122 9.49 -9.81 40.45
C ILE A 122 8.20 -8.96 40.57
N PRO A 123 8.22 -7.60 40.42
CA PRO A 123 7.01 -6.80 40.49
C PRO A 123 5.89 -7.23 39.55
N TYR A 124 6.23 -7.85 38.42
CA TYR A 124 5.27 -8.28 37.40
C TYR A 124 4.80 -9.73 37.59
N LEU A 125 5.43 -10.49 38.49
CA LEU A 125 5.21 -11.93 38.70
C LEU A 125 4.39 -12.23 39.96
N LEU A 126 4.33 -11.28 40.91
CA LEU A 126 3.65 -11.46 42.18
C LEU A 126 2.13 -11.53 41.99
N THR A 127 1.52 -12.56 42.59
CA THR A 127 0.06 -12.74 42.63
C THR A 127 -0.51 -12.24 43.97
N LYS A 128 -1.84 -12.07 44.05
CA LYS A 128 -2.53 -11.75 45.33
C LYS A 128 -2.24 -12.74 46.42
N GLU A 129 -2.04 -13.99 46.09
CA GLU A 129 -1.68 -15.08 47.02
C GLU A 129 -0.27 -14.88 47.56
N ASP A 130 0.67 -14.40 46.73
CA ASP A 130 2.03 -14.08 47.14
C ASP A 130 2.08 -12.90 48.11
N TYR A 131 1.33 -11.83 47.83
CA TYR A 131 1.23 -10.74 48.82
C TYR A 131 0.63 -11.20 50.15
N ALA A 132 -0.41 -12.02 50.14
CA ALA A 132 -0.99 -12.57 51.37
C ALA A 132 0.00 -13.45 52.14
N ARG A 133 0.80 -14.26 51.41
CA ARG A 133 1.90 -15.05 51.97
C ARG A 133 2.97 -14.20 52.65
N ILE A 134 3.46 -13.15 51.96
CA ILE A 134 4.45 -12.21 52.47
C ILE A 134 3.92 -11.52 53.76
N ASP A 135 2.64 -11.07 53.70
CA ASP A 135 2.00 -10.46 54.85
C ASP A 135 1.93 -11.41 56.08
N SER A 136 1.63 -12.68 55.82
CA SER A 136 1.60 -13.69 56.88
C SER A 136 2.96 -13.96 57.49
N LEU A 137 4.04 -13.98 56.66
CA LEU A 137 5.40 -14.11 57.15
C LEU A 137 5.84 -12.89 57.98
N MET A 138 5.50 -11.69 57.55
CA MET A 138 5.83 -10.44 58.21
C MET A 138 5.03 -10.19 59.49
N ALA A 139 3.94 -10.94 59.74
CA ALA A 139 3.18 -10.88 61.00
C ALA A 139 3.94 -11.50 62.19
N ASP A 140 4.91 -12.39 61.91
CA ASP A 140 5.82 -12.92 62.99
C ASP A 140 6.87 -11.85 63.29
N PRO A 141 6.97 -11.34 64.58
CA PRO A 141 7.96 -10.35 64.98
C PRO A 141 9.41 -10.83 64.82
N ASP A 142 9.67 -12.13 65.02
CA ASP A 142 10.99 -12.74 65.09
C ASP A 142 11.45 -13.29 63.73
N PHE A 143 10.58 -13.28 62.69
CA PHE A 143 10.87 -13.84 61.36
C PHE A 143 12.16 -13.31 60.74
N ILE A 144 12.36 -11.96 60.75
CA ILE A 144 13.53 -11.32 60.13
C ILE A 144 14.82 -11.77 60.86
N SER A 145 14.84 -11.81 62.22
CA SER A 145 16.03 -12.24 62.98
C SER A 145 16.36 -13.71 62.69
N HIS A 146 15.37 -14.59 62.72
CA HIS A 146 15.57 -16.01 62.43
C HIS A 146 16.08 -16.23 60.98
N GLN A 147 15.55 -15.50 60.01
CA GLN A 147 15.98 -15.63 58.62
C GLN A 147 17.44 -15.16 58.46
N LEU A 148 17.81 -13.99 59.02
CA LEU A 148 19.16 -13.48 58.93
C LEU A 148 20.18 -14.37 59.70
N GLU A 149 19.76 -15.05 60.77
CA GLU A 149 20.62 -16.03 61.46
C GLU A 149 20.87 -17.26 60.59
N ASN A 150 19.84 -17.74 59.87
CA ASN A 150 19.97 -18.81 58.87
C ASN A 150 20.90 -18.37 57.71
N ASP A 151 20.79 -17.14 57.21
CA ASP A 151 21.61 -16.62 56.14
C ASP A 151 23.09 -16.54 56.54
N LYS A 152 23.38 -16.17 57.80
CA LYS A 152 24.75 -16.22 58.33
C LYS A 152 25.31 -17.65 58.32
N GLN A 153 24.53 -18.61 58.71
CA GLN A 153 24.98 -20.00 58.70
C GLN A 153 25.26 -20.47 57.26
N LEU A 154 24.44 -20.10 56.29
CA LEU A 154 24.63 -20.42 54.88
C LEU A 154 25.89 -19.76 54.30
N LEU A 155 26.16 -18.49 54.66
CA LEU A 155 27.37 -17.74 54.23
C LEU A 155 28.69 -18.32 54.81
N MET A 156 28.62 -19.13 55.89
CA MET A 156 29.78 -19.80 56.48
C MET A 156 30.11 -21.13 55.77
N LEU A 157 29.29 -21.57 54.83
CA LEU A 157 29.53 -22.83 54.11
C LEU A 157 30.52 -22.62 52.94
N PRO A 158 31.32 -23.64 52.56
CA PRO A 158 32.27 -23.54 51.45
C PRO A 158 31.61 -23.24 50.10
N THR A 159 30.30 -23.45 49.98
CA THR A 159 29.48 -23.21 48.77
C THR A 159 28.80 -21.81 48.80
N ALA A 160 29.23 -20.89 49.63
CA ALA A 160 28.58 -19.60 49.90
C ALA A 160 28.49 -18.65 48.69
N GLY A 161 29.36 -18.77 47.69
CA GLY A 161 29.39 -17.83 46.56
C GLY A 161 28.08 -17.67 45.83
N MET A 162 27.37 -18.78 45.49
CA MET A 162 26.07 -18.72 44.83
C MET A 162 24.96 -18.21 45.75
N MET A 163 25.02 -18.57 47.04
CA MET A 163 24.07 -18.13 48.05
C MET A 163 24.19 -16.65 48.40
N THR A 164 25.39 -16.08 48.27
CA THR A 164 25.62 -14.64 48.51
C THR A 164 24.80 -13.76 47.60
N LEU A 165 24.75 -14.08 46.30
CA LEU A 165 23.96 -13.34 45.34
C LEU A 165 22.46 -13.40 45.65
N GLN A 166 21.94 -14.59 46.01
CA GLN A 166 20.54 -14.73 46.39
C GLN A 166 20.20 -13.92 47.62
N ILE A 167 21.06 -13.97 48.68
CA ILE A 167 20.85 -13.24 49.92
C ILE A 167 20.92 -11.72 49.72
N GLN A 168 21.76 -11.23 48.77
CA GLN A 168 21.81 -9.81 48.43
C GLN A 168 20.51 -9.30 47.79
N HIS A 169 19.87 -10.11 46.98
CA HIS A 169 18.62 -9.75 46.26
C HIS A 169 17.35 -10.07 47.05
N ASP A 170 17.34 -11.10 47.89
CA ASP A 170 16.18 -11.55 48.66
C ASP A 170 16.60 -12.13 50.02
N PRO A 171 17.07 -11.27 50.94
CA PRO A 171 17.56 -11.72 52.27
C PRO A 171 16.50 -12.35 53.16
N LEU A 172 15.23 -12.20 52.79
CA LEU A 172 14.10 -12.72 53.55
C LEU A 172 13.41 -13.90 52.84
N ASN A 173 13.96 -14.40 51.76
CA ASN A 173 13.37 -15.47 50.91
C ASN A 173 11.90 -15.22 50.57
N LEU A 174 11.53 -13.92 50.37
CA LEU A 174 10.15 -13.55 50.06
C LEU A 174 9.76 -13.93 48.62
N PHE A 175 10.72 -13.84 47.73
CA PHE A 175 10.51 -14.00 46.28
C PHE A 175 10.98 -15.37 45.74
N VAL A 176 11.76 -16.11 46.53
CA VAL A 176 12.27 -17.45 46.17
C VAL A 176 11.15 -18.40 45.71
N PRO A 177 9.99 -18.51 46.37
CA PRO A 177 8.90 -19.39 45.91
C PRO A 177 8.32 -18.99 44.54
N VAL A 178 8.34 -17.70 44.21
CA VAL A 178 7.93 -17.20 42.88
C VAL A 178 8.96 -17.58 41.82
N ILE A 179 10.26 -17.44 42.15
CA ILE A 179 11.37 -17.84 41.28
C ILE A 179 11.39 -19.37 41.09
N GLU A 180 11.08 -20.15 42.11
CA GLU A 180 11.02 -21.62 42.01
C GLU A 180 9.89 -22.09 41.07
N GLN A 181 8.79 -21.37 41.00
CA GLN A 181 7.71 -21.66 40.05
C GLN A 181 8.16 -21.43 38.59
N LEU A 182 9.19 -20.60 38.35
CA LEU A 182 9.77 -20.36 37.04
C LEU A 182 10.70 -21.50 36.58
N LYS A 183 11.17 -22.35 37.50
CA LYS A 183 12.03 -23.49 37.16
C LYS A 183 11.26 -24.51 36.29
N PRO A 184 11.82 -24.98 35.18
CA PRO A 184 11.17 -25.96 34.32
C PRO A 184 10.95 -27.28 35.08
N LYS A 185 9.74 -27.84 34.98
CA LYS A 185 9.36 -29.11 35.67
C LYS A 185 9.92 -30.37 35.01
N GLN A 186 10.63 -30.27 33.88
CA GLN A 186 11.24 -31.41 33.19
C GLN A 186 12.74 -31.46 33.47
N LYS A 187 13.19 -32.65 33.92
CA LYS A 187 14.62 -33.03 34.04
C LYS A 187 15.17 -33.38 32.65
N VAL A 188 15.46 -32.38 31.83
CA VAL A 188 16.32 -32.53 30.65
C VAL A 188 17.65 -31.91 31.05
N ASN A 189 18.76 -32.64 30.87
CA ASN A 189 20.07 -32.03 31.04
C ASN A 189 20.30 -31.01 29.88
N GLN A 190 20.12 -29.76 30.23
CA GLN A 190 20.30 -28.65 29.29
C GLN A 190 21.33 -27.70 29.87
N THR A 191 22.29 -27.32 29.04
CA THR A 191 23.25 -26.27 29.36
C THR A 191 23.08 -25.13 28.40
N LEU A 192 23.18 -23.93 28.90
CA LEU A 192 23.03 -22.68 28.13
C LEU A 192 24.39 -21.97 28.05
N LEU A 193 24.86 -21.68 26.85
CA LEU A 193 26.00 -20.81 26.61
C LEU A 193 25.50 -19.48 26.08
N LEU A 194 25.90 -18.39 26.75
CA LEU A 194 25.54 -17.04 26.37
C LEU A 194 26.66 -16.47 25.51
N ILE A 195 26.33 -15.97 24.34
CA ILE A 195 27.28 -15.38 23.39
C ILE A 195 26.77 -13.97 23.07
N ASP A 196 27.58 -12.95 23.36
CA ASP A 196 27.23 -11.58 23.04
C ASP A 196 27.80 -11.19 21.67
N SER A 197 26.91 -10.77 20.76
CA SER A 197 27.33 -10.28 19.45
C SER A 197 28.00 -8.92 19.59
N PRO A 198 29.13 -8.66 18.92
CA PRO A 198 29.75 -7.33 18.90
C PRO A 198 28.92 -6.32 18.07
N PHE A 199 27.96 -6.80 17.31
CA PHE A 199 27.13 -6.01 16.42
C PHE A 199 25.73 -5.77 16.99
N GLY A 200 25.07 -4.67 16.62
CA GLY A 200 23.68 -4.44 16.97
C GLY A 200 22.78 -5.60 16.53
N ALA A 201 21.70 -5.87 17.26
CA ALA A 201 20.81 -7.02 16.99
C ALA A 201 20.22 -7.01 15.58
N SER A 202 20.03 -5.84 14.98
CA SER A 202 19.46 -5.64 13.63
C SER A 202 20.52 -5.54 12.52
N GLU A 203 21.80 -5.53 12.84
CA GLU A 203 22.88 -5.53 11.82
C GLU A 203 23.01 -6.90 11.15
N THR A 204 22.10 -7.20 10.23
CA THR A 204 21.94 -8.55 9.66
C THR A 204 23.15 -9.01 8.85
N GLU A 205 23.86 -8.12 8.13
CA GLU A 205 25.02 -8.51 7.31
C GLU A 205 26.19 -9.02 8.15
N ASN A 206 26.54 -8.29 9.21
CA ASN A 206 27.62 -8.67 10.10
C ASN A 206 27.24 -9.86 10.96
N ASN A 207 26.02 -9.85 11.52
CA ASN A 207 25.50 -10.98 12.28
C ASN A 207 25.36 -12.24 11.42
N ALA A 208 25.11 -12.15 10.12
CA ALA A 208 25.03 -13.34 9.24
C ALA A 208 26.38 -14.06 9.18
N LYS A 209 27.50 -13.31 9.11
CA LYS A 209 28.85 -13.89 9.13
C LYS A 209 29.14 -14.57 10.47
N LEU A 210 28.73 -13.92 11.57
CA LEU A 210 28.87 -14.47 12.92
C LEU A 210 28.04 -15.74 13.09
N VAL A 211 26.77 -15.72 12.74
CA VAL A 211 25.85 -16.85 12.86
C VAL A 211 26.32 -18.04 11.98
N ASP A 212 26.82 -17.77 10.75
CA ASP A 212 27.41 -18.83 9.89
C ASP A 212 28.66 -19.47 10.55
N MET A 213 29.51 -18.66 11.19
CA MET A 213 30.66 -19.16 11.95
C MET A 213 30.19 -20.01 13.16
N LEU A 214 29.24 -19.53 13.96
CA LEU A 214 28.70 -20.28 15.10
C LEU A 214 28.02 -21.57 14.66
N GLN A 215 27.30 -21.56 13.52
CA GLN A 215 26.67 -22.78 13.00
C GLN A 215 27.72 -23.83 12.58
N LYS A 216 28.83 -23.41 11.95
CA LYS A 216 29.92 -24.32 11.64
C LYS A 216 30.57 -24.92 12.89
N VAL A 217 30.65 -24.15 13.97
CA VAL A 217 31.10 -24.67 15.28
C VAL A 217 30.10 -25.70 15.81
N CYS A 218 28.78 -25.41 15.75
CA CYS A 218 27.74 -26.38 16.11
C CYS A 218 27.87 -27.69 15.33
N ASP A 219 28.03 -27.61 13.99
CA ASP A 219 28.15 -28.79 13.13
C ASP A 219 29.38 -29.62 13.48
N ARG A 220 30.48 -28.95 13.82
CA ARG A 220 31.73 -29.63 14.25
C ARG A 220 31.54 -30.38 15.54
N VAL A 221 30.92 -29.77 16.57
CA VAL A 221 30.67 -30.38 17.89
C VAL A 221 29.66 -31.52 17.77
N SER A 222 28.61 -31.34 16.96
CA SER A 222 27.60 -32.39 16.70
C SER A 222 28.20 -33.61 15.98
N CYS A 223 29.28 -33.46 15.21
CA CYS A 223 29.99 -34.60 14.63
C CYS A 223 30.75 -35.40 15.67
N GLU A 224 31.21 -34.80 16.78
CA GLU A 224 31.99 -35.46 17.83
C GLU A 224 31.06 -35.96 18.93
N TYR A 225 29.96 -35.25 19.21
CA TYR A 225 28.91 -35.60 20.14
C TYR A 225 27.54 -35.73 19.46
N PRO A 226 27.23 -36.83 18.78
CA PRO A 226 25.97 -36.99 18.00
C PRO A 226 24.71 -37.01 18.87
N ASP A 227 24.83 -37.31 20.14
CA ASP A 227 23.74 -37.38 21.12
C ASP A 227 23.39 -36.01 21.72
N VAL A 228 24.18 -34.99 21.44
CA VAL A 228 23.97 -33.60 21.88
C VAL A 228 23.37 -32.79 20.72
N THR A 229 22.15 -32.26 20.92
CA THR A 229 21.56 -31.32 20.00
C THR A 229 21.89 -29.90 20.44
N ILE A 230 22.40 -29.09 19.50
CA ILE A 230 22.80 -27.70 19.74
C ILE A 230 21.91 -26.78 18.92
N HIS A 231 21.21 -25.88 19.59
CA HIS A 231 20.33 -24.91 18.98
C HIS A 231 20.83 -23.50 19.24
N LEU A 232 20.93 -22.68 18.17
CA LEU A 232 21.24 -21.26 18.27
C LEU A 232 19.94 -20.44 18.19
N THR A 233 19.70 -19.57 19.16
CA THR A 233 18.56 -18.66 19.19
C THR A 233 18.95 -17.31 19.79
N GLY A 234 18.09 -16.32 19.69
CA GLY A 234 18.37 -14.95 20.17
C GLY A 234 18.13 -13.90 19.09
N GLY A 235 18.17 -12.62 19.49
CA GLY A 235 17.87 -11.50 18.59
C GLY A 235 18.60 -11.55 17.25
N PRO A 236 19.96 -11.59 17.25
CA PRO A 236 20.76 -11.64 16.02
C PRO A 236 20.46 -12.85 15.11
N VAL A 237 20.25 -14.04 15.72
CA VAL A 237 19.96 -15.29 14.94
C VAL A 237 18.60 -15.19 14.26
N ILE A 238 17.59 -14.67 14.98
CA ILE A 238 16.24 -14.46 14.45
C ILE A 238 16.27 -13.40 13.35
N ALA A 239 16.99 -12.29 13.55
CA ALA A 239 17.11 -11.22 12.56
C ALA A 239 17.76 -11.74 11.25
N VAL A 240 18.86 -12.49 11.35
CA VAL A 240 19.53 -13.12 10.20
C VAL A 240 18.60 -14.11 9.49
N GLY A 241 17.95 -15.01 10.25
CA GLY A 241 17.01 -15.98 9.69
C GLY A 241 15.84 -15.31 8.96
N ASN A 242 15.33 -14.23 9.51
CA ASN A 242 14.27 -13.38 8.94
C ASN A 242 14.70 -12.78 7.61
N ALA A 243 15.85 -12.09 7.58
CA ALA A 243 16.39 -11.44 6.39
C ALA A 243 16.67 -12.48 5.26
N GLN A 244 17.28 -13.61 5.60
CA GLN A 244 17.53 -14.67 4.63
C GLN A 244 16.22 -15.27 4.07
N GLN A 245 15.21 -15.47 4.92
CA GLN A 245 13.93 -16.00 4.49
C GLN A 245 13.17 -15.00 3.61
N ILE A 246 13.16 -13.70 3.97
CA ILE A 246 12.58 -12.63 3.13
C ILE A 246 13.24 -12.61 1.75
N LYS A 247 14.57 -12.63 1.70
CA LYS A 247 15.33 -12.64 0.45
C LYS A 247 14.98 -13.84 -0.42
N LYS A 248 14.93 -15.03 0.17
CA LYS A 248 14.57 -16.27 -0.51
C LYS A 248 13.13 -16.24 -1.02
N ASP A 249 12.19 -15.86 -0.17
CA ASP A 249 10.77 -15.79 -0.53
C ASP A 249 10.51 -14.73 -1.59
N SER A 250 11.16 -13.57 -1.50
CA SER A 250 11.07 -12.51 -2.50
C SER A 250 11.56 -12.97 -3.87
N MET A 251 12.73 -13.63 -3.94
CA MET A 251 13.26 -14.16 -5.20
C MET A 251 12.31 -15.20 -5.81
N ILE A 252 11.82 -16.15 -5.00
CA ILE A 252 10.91 -17.20 -5.46
C ILE A 252 9.59 -16.56 -5.94
N SER A 253 9.02 -15.62 -5.19
CA SER A 253 7.77 -14.96 -5.54
C SER A 253 7.90 -14.13 -6.82
N ILE A 254 8.99 -13.37 -6.98
CA ILE A 254 9.25 -12.60 -8.22
C ILE A 254 9.36 -13.55 -9.41
N PHE A 255 10.12 -14.66 -9.27
CA PHE A 255 10.29 -15.63 -10.34
C PHE A 255 8.96 -16.29 -10.75
N ILE A 256 8.14 -16.73 -9.77
CA ILE A 256 6.81 -17.29 -10.01
C ILE A 256 5.90 -16.25 -10.67
N ALA A 257 5.86 -15.02 -10.13
CA ALA A 257 5.03 -13.94 -10.66
C ALA A 257 5.38 -13.65 -12.13
N VAL A 258 6.67 -13.44 -12.42
CA VAL A 258 7.13 -13.14 -13.79
C VAL A 258 6.76 -14.27 -14.76
N ILE A 259 7.00 -15.52 -14.41
CA ILE A 259 6.64 -16.66 -15.27
C ILE A 259 5.13 -16.71 -15.53
N LEU A 260 4.32 -16.62 -14.48
CA LEU A 260 2.87 -16.71 -14.62
C LEU A 260 2.29 -15.52 -15.41
N ILE A 261 2.82 -14.30 -15.19
CA ILE A 261 2.46 -13.11 -15.96
C ILE A 261 2.83 -13.29 -17.43
N LEU A 262 4.03 -13.79 -17.73
CA LEU A 262 4.46 -14.05 -19.10
C LEU A 262 3.59 -15.11 -19.78
N ILE A 263 3.20 -16.16 -19.06
CA ILE A 263 2.27 -17.20 -19.59
C ILE A 263 0.92 -16.57 -19.86
N LEU A 264 0.35 -15.79 -18.94
CA LEU A 264 -0.94 -15.13 -19.12
C LEU A 264 -0.93 -14.17 -20.32
N LEU A 265 0.09 -13.34 -20.43
CA LEU A 265 0.27 -12.41 -21.54
C LEU A 265 0.45 -13.15 -22.89
N TRP A 266 1.20 -14.25 -22.88
CA TRP A 266 1.34 -15.09 -24.08
C TRP A 266 0.02 -15.73 -24.50
N LEU A 267 -0.77 -16.23 -23.55
CA LEU A 267 -2.10 -16.78 -23.82
C LEU A 267 -3.05 -15.72 -24.35
N SER A 268 -2.97 -14.47 -23.81
CA SER A 268 -3.82 -13.35 -24.19
C SER A 268 -3.48 -12.79 -25.57
N PHE A 269 -2.22 -12.52 -25.85
CA PHE A 269 -1.80 -11.84 -27.08
C PHE A 269 -1.26 -12.77 -28.16
N ARG A 270 -0.80 -13.98 -27.82
CA ARG A 270 -0.13 -14.95 -28.71
C ARG A 270 0.97 -14.32 -29.59
N ASN A 271 1.58 -13.24 -29.14
CA ASN A 271 2.60 -12.49 -29.85
C ASN A 271 3.80 -12.22 -28.95
N ILE A 272 4.92 -12.89 -29.26
CA ILE A 272 6.16 -12.77 -28.47
C ILE A 272 6.69 -11.33 -28.48
N ARG A 273 6.53 -10.59 -29.59
CA ARG A 273 7.03 -9.21 -29.68
C ARG A 273 6.29 -8.28 -28.69
N ASN A 274 4.97 -8.39 -28.60
CA ASN A 274 4.18 -7.61 -27.64
C ASN A 274 4.56 -7.95 -26.19
N LEU A 275 4.80 -9.25 -25.93
CA LEU A 275 5.26 -9.73 -24.64
C LEU A 275 6.61 -9.08 -24.26
N LEU A 276 7.57 -9.11 -25.19
CA LEU A 276 8.90 -8.51 -24.98
C LEU A 276 8.81 -6.99 -24.76
N LEU A 277 7.93 -6.30 -25.50
CA LEU A 277 7.73 -4.85 -25.36
C LEU A 277 7.12 -4.47 -24.00
N ILE A 278 6.16 -5.27 -23.50
CA ILE A 278 5.60 -5.07 -22.14
C ILE A 278 6.71 -5.27 -21.11
N THR A 279 7.45 -6.37 -21.20
CA THR A 279 8.54 -6.68 -20.27
C THR A 279 9.63 -5.61 -20.31
N LEU A 280 10.01 -5.13 -21.50
CA LEU A 280 10.98 -4.04 -21.67
C LEU A 280 10.50 -2.73 -21.01
N SER A 281 9.22 -2.40 -21.18
CA SER A 281 8.63 -1.18 -20.58
C SER A 281 8.72 -1.21 -19.05
N ILE A 282 8.43 -2.36 -18.44
CA ILE A 282 8.49 -2.55 -16.98
C ILE A 282 9.94 -2.55 -16.50
N GLY A 283 10.81 -3.29 -17.19
CA GLY A 283 12.25 -3.36 -16.86
C GLY A 283 12.91 -1.98 -16.91
N TRP A 284 12.54 -1.16 -17.89
CA TRP A 284 13.03 0.22 -17.97
C TRP A 284 12.46 1.09 -16.86
N GLY A 285 11.17 0.94 -16.51
CA GLY A 285 10.53 1.60 -15.35
C GLY A 285 11.23 1.24 -14.04
N TRP A 286 11.58 -0.05 -13.84
CA TRP A 286 12.34 -0.52 -12.68
C TRP A 286 13.74 0.11 -12.63
N LEU A 287 14.44 0.16 -13.75
CA LEU A 287 15.75 0.81 -13.85
C LEU A 287 15.64 2.31 -13.51
N PHE A 288 14.58 2.97 -13.99
CA PHE A 288 14.29 4.37 -13.67
C PHE A 288 14.05 4.56 -12.16
N ALA A 289 13.25 3.69 -11.56
CA ALA A 289 12.95 3.77 -10.13
C ALA A 289 14.20 3.61 -9.27
N MET A 290 14.99 2.58 -9.54
CA MET A 290 16.24 2.34 -8.80
C MET A 290 17.25 3.47 -8.99
N GLY A 291 17.45 3.95 -10.23
CA GLY A 291 18.35 5.06 -10.49
C GLY A 291 17.92 6.38 -9.84
N CYS A 292 16.60 6.68 -9.81
CA CYS A 292 16.10 7.86 -9.12
C CYS A 292 16.15 7.71 -7.59
N LEU A 293 15.91 6.50 -7.08
CA LEU A 293 15.95 6.24 -5.64
C LEU A 293 17.38 6.43 -5.09
N THR A 294 18.40 6.02 -5.84
CA THR A 294 19.82 6.25 -5.49
C THR A 294 20.14 7.75 -5.32
N LEU A 295 19.45 8.65 -6.02
CA LEU A 295 19.65 10.10 -5.86
C LEU A 295 19.06 10.65 -4.55
N VAL A 296 18.12 9.93 -3.96
CA VAL A 296 17.41 10.34 -2.73
C VAL A 296 17.97 9.62 -1.51
N ASN A 297 18.22 8.32 -1.65
CA ASN A 297 18.70 7.45 -0.57
C ASN A 297 19.65 6.40 -1.13
N ASN A 298 20.85 6.31 -0.57
CA ASN A 298 21.85 5.34 -1.01
C ASN A 298 21.56 3.92 -0.53
N ASP A 299 20.88 3.79 0.61
CA ASP A 299 20.58 2.50 1.24
C ASP A 299 19.08 2.16 1.03
N VAL A 300 18.79 1.03 0.41
CA VAL A 300 17.41 0.57 0.15
C VAL A 300 17.15 -0.74 0.88
N SER A 301 16.01 -0.83 1.55
CA SER A 301 15.58 -2.06 2.21
C SER A 301 15.29 -3.18 1.19
N ILE A 302 15.86 -4.36 1.39
CA ILE A 302 15.60 -5.54 0.54
C ILE A 302 14.12 -5.95 0.59
N ILE A 303 13.45 -5.71 1.70
CA ILE A 303 12.02 -6.00 1.87
C ILE A 303 11.20 -5.15 0.88
N VAL A 304 11.57 -3.88 0.66
CA VAL A 304 10.94 -2.99 -0.34
C VAL A 304 11.04 -3.61 -1.73
N ILE A 305 12.21 -4.17 -2.09
CA ILE A 305 12.39 -4.86 -3.37
C ILE A 305 11.50 -6.12 -3.44
N GLY A 306 11.37 -6.87 -2.35
CA GLY A 306 10.47 -8.03 -2.26
C GLY A 306 9.02 -7.66 -2.53
N ILE A 307 8.52 -6.61 -1.87
CA ILE A 307 7.16 -6.08 -2.08
C ILE A 307 7.00 -5.47 -3.47
N SER A 308 8.08 -5.03 -4.11
CA SER A 308 8.06 -4.45 -5.46
C SER A 308 7.46 -5.38 -6.52
N SER A 309 7.44 -6.71 -6.29
CA SER A 309 6.78 -7.67 -7.18
C SER A 309 5.30 -7.35 -7.39
N VAL A 310 4.62 -6.88 -6.35
CA VAL A 310 3.22 -6.41 -6.43
C VAL A 310 3.13 -5.15 -7.28
N ILE A 311 4.06 -4.20 -7.08
CA ILE A 311 4.07 -2.92 -7.80
C ILE A 311 4.42 -3.12 -9.27
N LEU A 312 5.29 -4.08 -9.60
CA LEU A 312 5.54 -4.50 -10.98
C LEU A 312 4.24 -4.96 -11.66
N GLY A 313 3.38 -5.69 -10.94
CA GLY A 313 2.04 -6.05 -11.42
C GLY A 313 1.18 -4.84 -11.78
N ILE A 314 1.28 -3.73 -11.01
CA ILE A 314 0.61 -2.46 -11.31
C ILE A 314 1.21 -1.82 -12.57
N ALA A 315 2.52 -1.74 -12.66
CA ALA A 315 3.21 -1.12 -13.79
C ALA A 315 2.91 -1.80 -15.15
N VAL A 316 2.63 -3.10 -15.15
CA VAL A 316 2.21 -3.86 -16.36
C VAL A 316 0.97 -3.24 -17.02
N ASN A 317 0.08 -2.63 -16.26
CA ASN A 317 -1.18 -2.08 -16.77
C ASN A 317 -0.96 -1.03 -17.86
N TYR A 318 0.03 -0.17 -17.72
CA TYR A 318 0.25 0.93 -18.67
C TYR A 318 0.61 0.45 -20.09
N PRO A 319 1.64 -0.37 -20.31
CA PRO A 319 1.90 -0.92 -21.63
C PRO A 319 0.80 -1.88 -22.10
N LEU A 320 0.15 -2.60 -21.19
CA LEU A 320 -0.95 -3.51 -21.50
C LEU A 320 -2.13 -2.77 -22.11
N HIS A 321 -2.58 -1.67 -21.48
CA HIS A 321 -3.72 -0.90 -21.97
C HIS A 321 -3.44 -0.33 -23.37
N LEU A 322 -2.23 0.17 -23.64
CA LEU A 322 -1.87 0.63 -24.98
C LEU A 322 -1.95 -0.50 -26.00
N ILE A 323 -1.30 -1.62 -25.73
CA ILE A 323 -1.23 -2.74 -26.68
C ILE A 323 -2.60 -3.39 -26.88
N ALA A 324 -3.38 -3.56 -25.82
CA ALA A 324 -4.73 -4.15 -25.89
C ALA A 324 -5.74 -3.25 -26.63
N HIS A 325 -5.52 -1.95 -26.66
CA HIS A 325 -6.39 -0.99 -27.34
C HIS A 325 -6.10 -0.84 -28.84
N LEU A 326 -4.87 -1.15 -29.29
CA LEU A 326 -4.46 -1.01 -30.70
C LEU A 326 -5.37 -1.71 -31.73
N PRO A 327 -5.93 -2.90 -31.50
CA PRO A 327 -6.84 -3.57 -32.44
C PRO A 327 -8.13 -2.78 -32.68
N TYR A 328 -8.55 -1.96 -31.73
CA TYR A 328 -9.81 -1.20 -31.77
C TYR A 328 -9.64 0.19 -32.37
N ALA A 329 -8.40 0.71 -32.44
CA ALA A 329 -8.08 2.03 -32.99
C ALA A 329 -7.77 1.99 -34.49
N VAL A 330 -7.95 3.12 -35.17
CA VAL A 330 -7.65 3.25 -36.62
C VAL A 330 -6.14 3.19 -36.87
N ASP A 331 -5.37 3.86 -36.06
CA ASP A 331 -3.90 3.93 -36.09
C ASP A 331 -3.32 4.14 -34.68
N ILE A 332 -2.00 4.06 -34.56
CA ILE A 332 -1.29 4.24 -33.27
C ILE A 332 -1.55 5.65 -32.69
N ARG A 333 -1.65 6.68 -33.55
CA ARG A 333 -1.92 8.05 -33.13
C ARG A 333 -3.33 8.20 -32.55
N SER A 334 -4.32 7.52 -33.16
CA SER A 334 -5.70 7.47 -32.66
C SER A 334 -5.77 6.71 -31.32
N ALA A 335 -5.06 5.57 -31.21
CA ALA A 335 -4.97 4.83 -29.96
C ALA A 335 -4.40 5.70 -28.84
N LEU A 336 -3.29 6.40 -29.07
CA LEU A 336 -2.72 7.35 -28.10
C LEU A 336 -3.71 8.47 -27.75
N ARG A 337 -4.44 9.00 -28.71
CA ARG A 337 -5.43 10.06 -28.45
C ARG A 337 -6.54 9.57 -27.50
N GLU A 338 -6.98 8.32 -27.65
CA GLU A 338 -8.08 7.77 -26.90
C GLU A 338 -7.69 7.34 -25.48
N ILE A 339 -6.45 6.80 -25.28
CA ILE A 339 -6.04 6.25 -23.99
C ILE A 339 -5.07 7.12 -23.19
N ALA A 340 -4.43 8.13 -23.79
CA ALA A 340 -3.42 8.92 -23.09
C ALA A 340 -3.98 9.64 -21.85
N THR A 341 -5.22 10.13 -21.92
CA THR A 341 -5.84 10.81 -20.78
C THR A 341 -6.09 9.88 -19.61
N PRO A 342 -6.83 8.75 -19.75
CA PRO A 342 -7.02 7.83 -18.62
C PRO A 342 -5.71 7.25 -18.10
N LEU A 343 -4.74 6.92 -18.98
CA LEU A 343 -3.44 6.41 -18.54
C LEU A 343 -2.66 7.40 -17.67
N VAL A 344 -2.59 8.68 -18.09
CA VAL A 344 -1.84 9.68 -17.32
C VAL A 344 -2.57 10.04 -16.02
N VAL A 345 -3.89 10.11 -16.07
CA VAL A 345 -4.68 10.41 -14.86
C VAL A 345 -4.54 9.29 -13.85
N GLY A 346 -4.75 8.04 -14.27
CA GLY A 346 -4.56 6.88 -13.40
C GLY A 346 -3.12 6.81 -12.84
N ASN A 347 -2.11 7.11 -13.67
CA ASN A 347 -0.74 7.17 -13.18
C ASN A 347 -0.54 8.26 -12.11
N ILE A 348 -1.06 9.46 -12.30
CA ILE A 348 -0.92 10.57 -11.34
C ILE A 348 -1.62 10.23 -10.02
N THR A 349 -2.81 9.65 -10.06
CA THR A 349 -3.55 9.24 -8.85
C THR A 349 -2.82 8.15 -8.10
N THR A 350 -2.33 7.12 -8.81
CA THR A 350 -1.57 6.02 -8.22
C THR A 350 -0.25 6.50 -7.62
N VAL A 351 0.50 7.35 -8.35
CA VAL A 351 1.72 7.99 -7.82
C VAL A 351 1.39 8.83 -6.58
N GLY A 352 0.30 9.61 -6.61
CA GLY A 352 -0.18 10.39 -5.47
C GLY A 352 -0.48 9.52 -4.24
N ALA A 353 -1.13 8.36 -4.44
CA ALA A 353 -1.42 7.41 -3.37
C ALA A 353 -0.14 6.85 -2.75
N PHE A 354 0.86 6.47 -3.55
CA PHE A 354 2.14 6.00 -3.02
C PHE A 354 2.96 7.10 -2.34
N LEU A 355 2.90 8.33 -2.84
CA LEU A 355 3.57 9.47 -2.19
C LEU A 355 2.97 9.80 -0.82
N CYS A 356 1.76 9.36 -0.48
CA CYS A 356 1.21 9.45 0.88
C CYS A 356 2.02 8.65 1.91
N LEU A 357 2.85 7.70 1.49
CA LEU A 357 3.75 6.96 2.38
C LEU A 357 5.00 7.76 2.77
N VAL A 358 5.37 8.79 1.99
CA VAL A 358 6.62 9.54 2.19
C VAL A 358 6.67 10.32 3.50
N PRO A 359 5.56 10.93 4.00
CA PRO A 359 5.57 11.64 5.27
C PRO A 359 5.54 10.74 6.52
N LEU A 360 5.45 9.42 6.36
CA LEU A 360 5.42 8.48 7.49
C LEU A 360 6.81 8.34 8.12
N ASP A 361 6.82 8.07 9.42
CA ASP A 361 8.06 7.88 10.19
C ASP A 361 8.77 6.54 9.89
N SER A 362 8.10 5.59 9.23
CA SER A 362 8.71 4.33 8.79
C SER A 362 9.60 4.53 7.57
N VAL A 363 10.89 4.19 7.71
CA VAL A 363 11.89 4.29 6.63
C VAL A 363 11.50 3.41 5.43
N ALA A 364 11.11 2.15 5.70
CA ALA A 364 10.75 1.21 4.64
C ALA A 364 9.48 1.62 3.88
N LEU A 365 8.46 2.17 4.58
CA LEU A 365 7.25 2.66 3.90
C LEU A 365 7.54 3.88 3.03
N ARG A 366 8.39 4.79 3.49
CA ARG A 366 8.84 5.95 2.71
C ARG A 366 9.59 5.53 1.45
N ASP A 367 10.55 4.62 1.57
CA ASP A 367 11.34 4.11 0.45
C ASP A 367 10.44 3.35 -0.54
N LEU A 368 9.47 2.58 -0.05
CA LEU A 368 8.46 1.91 -0.89
C LEU A 368 7.59 2.91 -1.65
N GLY A 369 7.17 3.98 -1.00
CA GLY A 369 6.39 5.06 -1.62
C GLY A 369 7.15 5.74 -2.75
N LEU A 370 8.42 6.11 -2.52
CA LEU A 370 9.29 6.72 -3.52
C LEU A 370 9.61 5.76 -4.66
N PHE A 371 10.00 4.52 -4.34
CA PHE A 371 10.28 3.50 -5.34
C PHE A 371 9.07 3.27 -6.26
N SER A 372 7.89 3.12 -5.67
CA SER A 372 6.64 2.90 -6.41
C SER A 372 6.31 4.08 -7.32
N ALA A 373 6.41 5.30 -6.79
CA ALA A 373 6.19 6.52 -7.56
C ALA A 373 7.14 6.61 -8.76
N PHE A 374 8.44 6.39 -8.55
CA PHE A 374 9.42 6.43 -9.64
C PHE A 374 9.22 5.31 -10.65
N LEU A 375 8.86 4.09 -10.21
CA LEU A 375 8.56 2.97 -11.10
C LEU A 375 7.42 3.30 -12.06
N LEU A 376 6.33 3.84 -11.52
CA LEU A 376 5.14 4.18 -12.30
C LEU A 376 5.40 5.36 -13.23
N ILE A 377 6.11 6.39 -12.77
CA ILE A 377 6.54 7.53 -13.61
C ILE A 377 7.46 7.05 -14.73
N GLY A 378 8.46 6.23 -14.42
CA GLY A 378 9.36 5.66 -15.42
C GLY A 378 8.58 4.85 -16.46
N THR A 379 7.75 3.93 -16.01
CA THR A 379 6.98 3.08 -16.92
C THR A 379 6.07 3.88 -17.85
N ILE A 380 5.33 4.88 -17.35
CA ILE A 380 4.45 5.68 -18.21
C ILE A 380 5.23 6.58 -19.18
N LEU A 381 6.38 7.10 -18.77
CA LEU A 381 7.26 7.83 -19.67
C LEU A 381 7.69 6.94 -20.85
N PHE A 382 8.12 5.71 -20.56
CA PHE A 382 8.47 4.76 -21.62
C PHE A 382 7.30 4.45 -22.54
N VAL A 383 6.12 4.20 -21.97
CA VAL A 383 4.89 3.85 -22.70
C VAL A 383 4.40 4.98 -23.61
N LEU A 384 4.55 6.22 -23.20
CA LEU A 384 4.08 7.36 -23.99
C LEU A 384 5.12 7.87 -25.00
N LEU A 385 6.43 7.77 -24.69
CA LEU A 385 7.47 8.34 -25.53
C LEU A 385 8.07 7.33 -26.53
N TRP A 386 8.40 6.13 -26.10
CA TRP A 386 9.16 5.17 -26.91
C TRP A 386 8.36 3.97 -27.38
N LEU A 387 7.48 3.41 -26.55
CA LEU A 387 6.69 2.23 -26.90
C LEU A 387 5.87 2.40 -28.19
N PRO A 388 5.22 3.56 -28.48
CA PRO A 388 4.42 3.73 -29.69
C PRO A 388 5.24 3.64 -30.99
N HIS A 389 6.55 3.88 -30.91
CA HIS A 389 7.47 3.74 -32.05
C HIS A 389 8.00 2.31 -32.24
N MET A 390 7.79 1.43 -31.25
CA MET A 390 8.23 0.02 -31.29
C MET A 390 7.09 -0.95 -31.64
N VAL A 391 5.85 -0.55 -31.42
CA VAL A 391 4.68 -1.42 -31.63
C VAL A 391 4.25 -1.41 -33.08
N ASP A 392 3.84 -2.57 -33.61
CA ASP A 392 3.28 -2.72 -34.94
C ASP A 392 1.79 -3.13 -34.84
N ARG A 393 0.92 -2.42 -35.54
CA ARG A 393 -0.50 -2.67 -35.54
C ARG A 393 -0.88 -4.05 -36.10
N THR A 394 -0.15 -4.54 -37.09
CA THR A 394 -0.45 -5.82 -37.78
C THR A 394 -0.23 -7.04 -36.89
N SER A 395 0.50 -6.90 -35.79
CA SER A 395 0.84 -7.99 -34.88
C SER A 395 -0.16 -8.19 -33.72
N THR A 396 -1.20 -7.36 -33.64
CA THR A 396 -2.17 -7.37 -32.53
C THR A 396 -3.51 -8.01 -32.90
N SER A 397 -3.50 -9.26 -33.38
CA SER A 397 -4.75 -10.02 -33.41
C SER A 397 -5.12 -10.46 -32.00
N ALA A 398 -6.05 -9.76 -31.36
CA ALA A 398 -6.61 -10.17 -30.08
C ALA A 398 -7.28 -11.55 -30.24
N HIS A 399 -6.70 -12.56 -29.62
CA HIS A 399 -7.36 -13.88 -29.52
C HIS A 399 -8.27 -13.86 -28.29
N ASP A 400 -9.56 -13.92 -28.56
CA ASP A 400 -10.65 -13.57 -27.64
C ASP A 400 -10.95 -14.65 -26.58
N PHE A 401 -9.90 -15.18 -25.89
CA PHE A 401 -10.12 -16.16 -24.83
C PHE A 401 -10.89 -15.54 -23.63
N LEU A 402 -10.58 -14.30 -23.27
CA LEU A 402 -11.20 -13.58 -22.16
C LEU A 402 -12.29 -12.59 -22.61
N GLY A 403 -12.46 -12.37 -23.90
CA GLY A 403 -13.43 -11.42 -24.46
C GLY A 403 -14.86 -11.70 -24.04
N ARG A 404 -15.23 -13.00 -23.95
CA ARG A 404 -16.57 -13.41 -23.48
C ARG A 404 -16.86 -12.98 -22.03
N ILE A 405 -15.83 -12.85 -21.19
CA ILE A 405 -16.00 -12.39 -19.80
C ILE A 405 -16.23 -10.88 -19.78
N GLY A 406 -15.52 -10.11 -20.64
CA GLY A 406 -15.73 -8.66 -20.78
C GLY A 406 -17.12 -8.27 -21.27
N ASP A 407 -17.80 -9.14 -22.02
CA ASP A 407 -19.16 -8.91 -22.51
C ASP A 407 -20.26 -9.19 -21.46
N VAL A 408 -19.89 -9.77 -20.29
CA VAL A 408 -20.85 -10.05 -19.22
C VAL A 408 -21.31 -8.74 -18.60
N GLN A 409 -22.60 -8.47 -18.65
CA GLN A 409 -23.21 -7.28 -18.05
C GLN A 409 -23.83 -7.63 -16.69
N LEU A 410 -22.98 -7.68 -15.66
CA LEU A 410 -23.42 -7.99 -14.28
C LEU A 410 -24.39 -6.94 -13.75
N GLU A 411 -24.20 -5.68 -14.15
CA GLU A 411 -25.01 -4.53 -13.77
C GLU A 411 -26.47 -4.63 -14.20
N ASN A 412 -26.79 -5.46 -15.21
CA ASN A 412 -28.16 -5.65 -15.67
C ASN A 412 -28.94 -6.67 -14.81
N LYS A 413 -28.26 -7.48 -14.01
CA LYS A 413 -28.86 -8.51 -13.17
C LYS A 413 -29.23 -7.93 -11.79
N LYS A 414 -30.47 -7.53 -11.61
CA LYS A 414 -30.95 -6.90 -10.35
C LYS A 414 -30.64 -7.71 -9.10
N TRP A 415 -30.69 -9.06 -9.16
CA TRP A 415 -30.38 -9.88 -7.99
C TRP A 415 -28.94 -9.75 -7.54
N ILE A 416 -27.96 -9.64 -8.48
CA ILE A 416 -26.53 -9.43 -8.15
C ILE A 416 -26.37 -8.08 -7.43
N VAL A 417 -26.97 -7.02 -7.96
CA VAL A 417 -26.92 -5.68 -7.36
C VAL A 417 -27.47 -5.71 -5.94
N TRP A 418 -28.64 -6.33 -5.71
CA TRP A 418 -29.21 -6.45 -4.38
C TRP A 418 -28.36 -7.29 -3.44
N THR A 419 -27.77 -8.40 -3.92
CA THR A 419 -26.85 -9.23 -3.12
C THR A 419 -25.64 -8.41 -2.67
N VAL A 420 -25.05 -7.63 -3.58
CA VAL A 420 -23.90 -6.75 -3.24
C VAL A 420 -24.31 -5.68 -2.21
N VAL A 421 -25.47 -5.07 -2.35
CA VAL A 421 -25.96 -4.06 -1.38
C VAL A 421 -26.16 -4.69 0.01
N VAL A 422 -26.84 -5.84 0.09
CA VAL A 422 -27.05 -6.54 1.37
C VAL A 422 -25.71 -6.95 1.99
N LEU A 423 -24.80 -7.50 1.18
CA LEU A 423 -23.49 -7.91 1.65
C LEU A 423 -22.66 -6.70 2.14
N THR A 424 -22.78 -5.54 1.46
CA THR A 424 -22.12 -4.28 1.91
C THR A 424 -22.62 -3.85 3.31
N ILE A 425 -23.91 -3.98 3.59
CA ILE A 425 -24.47 -3.65 4.90
C ILE A 425 -23.94 -4.62 5.97
N VAL A 426 -23.92 -5.92 5.67
CA VAL A 426 -23.41 -6.96 6.59
C VAL A 426 -21.94 -6.76 6.86
N LEU A 427 -21.12 -6.59 5.82
CA LEU A 427 -19.68 -6.36 5.96
C LEU A 427 -19.39 -5.01 6.63
N GLY A 428 -20.24 -3.99 6.41
CA GLY A 428 -20.15 -2.73 7.13
C GLY A 428 -20.33 -2.89 8.65
N TYR A 429 -21.19 -3.80 9.10
CA TYR A 429 -21.30 -4.12 10.53
C TYR A 429 -20.02 -4.78 11.06
N PHE A 430 -19.48 -5.77 10.34
CA PHE A 430 -18.25 -6.45 10.76
C PHE A 430 -17.01 -5.56 10.66
N SER A 431 -16.99 -4.57 9.78
CA SER A 431 -15.85 -3.64 9.64
C SER A 431 -15.54 -2.85 10.92
N LEU A 432 -16.52 -2.69 11.81
CA LEU A 432 -16.33 -2.06 13.12
C LEU A 432 -15.55 -2.94 14.13
N GLN A 433 -15.33 -4.21 13.82
CA GLN A 433 -14.64 -5.18 14.67
C GLN A 433 -13.20 -5.44 14.21
N THR A 434 -12.69 -4.67 13.27
CA THR A 434 -11.31 -4.80 12.77
C THR A 434 -10.30 -4.50 13.87
N THR A 435 -9.28 -5.33 14.00
CA THR A 435 -8.24 -5.23 15.02
C THR A 435 -6.85 -5.12 14.42
N PHE A 436 -5.94 -4.51 15.18
CA PHE A 436 -4.51 -4.38 14.83
C PHE A 436 -3.68 -5.35 15.65
N ASP A 437 -2.62 -5.87 15.03
CA ASP A 437 -1.61 -6.71 15.69
C ASP A 437 -0.27 -5.98 15.69
N ALA A 438 0.18 -5.60 16.88
CA ALA A 438 1.47 -4.95 17.08
C ALA A 438 2.54 -5.90 17.58
N ASP A 439 2.23 -7.19 17.77
CA ASP A 439 3.21 -8.18 18.20
C ASP A 439 4.17 -8.52 17.05
N LEU A 440 5.38 -7.97 17.11
CA LEU A 440 6.43 -8.19 16.12
C LEU A 440 6.83 -9.67 15.99
N ARG A 441 6.58 -10.50 17.02
CA ARG A 441 6.85 -11.94 16.98
C ARG A 441 5.97 -12.66 15.96
N ASN A 442 4.76 -12.14 15.70
CA ASN A 442 3.84 -12.70 14.72
C ASN A 442 4.24 -12.34 13.27
N ILE A 443 5.05 -11.30 13.11
CA ILE A 443 5.51 -10.82 11.81
C ILE A 443 6.85 -11.46 11.44
N ASN A 444 7.67 -11.80 12.43
CA ASN A 444 8.99 -12.39 12.24
C ASN A 444 8.89 -13.85 11.83
N TYR A 445 9.76 -14.25 10.90
CA TYR A 445 9.94 -15.65 10.56
C TYR A 445 10.79 -16.36 11.64
N MET A 446 10.26 -17.44 12.16
CA MET A 446 10.96 -18.32 13.10
C MET A 446 10.70 -19.76 12.72
N THR A 447 11.73 -20.59 12.76
CA THR A 447 11.57 -22.04 12.61
C THR A 447 10.76 -22.63 13.79
N VAL A 448 10.24 -23.83 13.62
CA VAL A 448 9.50 -24.54 14.70
C VAL A 448 10.41 -24.74 15.91
N GLU A 449 11.69 -25.02 15.67
CA GLU A 449 12.71 -25.20 16.69
C GLU A 449 12.94 -23.89 17.44
N GLN A 450 13.20 -22.78 16.75
CA GLN A 450 13.34 -21.45 17.37
C GLN A 450 12.11 -21.04 18.18
N LYS A 451 10.90 -21.36 17.72
CA LYS A 451 9.66 -21.09 18.49
C LYS A 451 9.61 -21.93 19.77
N ASN A 452 10.09 -23.15 19.73
CA ASN A 452 10.15 -24.03 20.91
C ASN A 452 11.24 -23.56 21.88
N ASP A 453 12.40 -23.16 21.36
CA ASP A 453 13.51 -22.62 22.14
C ASP A 453 13.12 -21.29 22.81
N LEU A 454 12.42 -20.40 22.11
CA LEU A 454 11.87 -19.19 22.70
C LEU A 454 10.79 -19.49 23.76
N LYS A 455 9.95 -20.51 23.55
CA LYS A 455 9.02 -20.95 24.59
C LYS A 455 9.75 -21.51 25.80
N TYR A 456 10.83 -22.25 25.58
CA TYR A 456 11.69 -22.75 26.65
C TYR A 456 12.36 -21.59 27.40
N LEU A 457 13.02 -20.68 26.69
CA LEU A 457 13.59 -19.47 27.29
C LEU A 457 12.50 -18.59 27.90
N GLY A 458 11.34 -18.52 27.30
CA GLY A 458 10.16 -17.83 27.79
C GLY A 458 9.50 -18.49 29.00
N GLN A 459 9.71 -19.80 29.25
CA GLN A 459 9.30 -20.43 30.50
C GLN A 459 10.14 -19.92 31.69
N PHE A 460 11.38 -19.50 31.44
CA PHE A 460 12.16 -18.72 32.40
C PHE A 460 11.71 -17.25 32.49
N ALA A 461 11.01 -16.74 31.46
CA ALA A 461 10.57 -15.35 31.35
C ALA A 461 9.04 -15.13 31.40
N ASN A 462 8.25 -16.18 31.19
CA ASN A 462 6.83 -16.11 30.95
C ASN A 462 6.01 -17.10 31.78
N ASN A 463 5.78 -16.81 33.03
CA ASN A 463 4.44 -16.96 33.59
C ASN A 463 3.60 -15.68 33.30
N GLN A 464 3.69 -15.16 32.09
CA GLN A 464 3.04 -13.92 31.63
C GLN A 464 1.57 -14.12 31.16
N SER A 465 0.81 -15.00 31.79
CA SER A 465 -0.65 -15.01 31.58
C SER A 465 -1.42 -14.21 32.62
N GLN A 466 -0.73 -13.64 33.61
CA GLN A 466 -1.31 -12.64 34.53
C GLN A 466 -0.26 -11.55 34.75
N VAL A 467 -0.29 -10.52 33.93
CA VAL A 467 0.32 -9.24 34.30
C VAL A 467 -0.45 -8.79 35.54
N SER A 468 0.14 -9.00 36.72
CA SER A 468 -0.38 -8.38 37.93
C SER A 468 -0.35 -6.88 37.73
N ASP A 469 -1.46 -6.23 38.03
CA ASP A 469 -1.57 -4.78 37.91
C ASP A 469 -0.45 -4.14 38.76
N LEU A 470 0.48 -3.44 38.14
CA LEU A 470 1.58 -2.73 38.83
C LEU A 470 1.07 -1.79 39.90
N SER A 471 -0.22 -1.47 39.90
CA SER A 471 -0.86 -0.70 40.96
C SER A 471 -0.81 -1.46 42.30
N GLU A 472 -0.97 -2.81 42.32
CA GLU A 472 -0.88 -3.63 43.54
C GLU A 472 0.56 -3.64 44.06
N TRP A 473 1.57 -3.76 43.18
CA TRP A 473 2.97 -3.64 43.57
C TRP A 473 3.29 -2.26 44.13
N ASN A 474 2.85 -1.21 43.48
CA ASN A 474 3.11 0.18 43.90
C ASN A 474 2.45 0.50 45.24
N GLU A 475 1.25 0.01 45.50
CA GLU A 475 0.58 0.16 46.79
C GLU A 475 1.27 -0.65 47.89
N TRP A 476 1.63 -1.92 47.60
CA TRP A 476 2.32 -2.79 48.54
C TRP A 476 3.71 -2.25 48.92
N ARG A 477 4.53 -1.84 47.93
CA ARG A 477 5.88 -1.31 48.19
C ARG A 477 5.88 -0.04 49.03
N GLN A 478 4.90 0.85 48.79
CA GLN A 478 4.78 2.13 49.54
C GLN A 478 4.27 1.90 50.96
N SER A 479 3.34 1.00 51.16
CA SER A 479 2.69 0.79 52.45
C SER A 479 3.46 -0.22 53.34
N LYS A 480 3.90 -1.34 52.78
CA LYS A 480 4.50 -2.46 53.52
C LYS A 480 5.97 -2.68 53.20
N GLY A 481 6.36 -2.57 51.91
CA GLY A 481 7.73 -2.75 51.46
C GLY A 481 8.71 -1.78 52.14
N SER A 482 8.33 -0.53 52.29
CA SER A 482 9.13 0.45 53.00
C SER A 482 9.35 0.12 54.51
N ILE A 483 8.33 -0.42 55.15
CA ILE A 483 8.39 -0.89 56.54
C ILE A 483 9.32 -2.11 56.67
N ILE A 484 9.22 -3.04 55.71
CA ILE A 484 10.09 -4.23 55.68
C ILE A 484 11.55 -3.82 55.51
N CYS A 485 11.85 -2.92 54.58
CA CYS A 485 13.20 -2.39 54.39
C CYS A 485 13.76 -1.72 55.65
N GLN A 486 12.94 -0.93 56.37
CA GLN A 486 13.38 -0.27 57.60
C GLN A 486 13.64 -1.31 58.70
N ARG A 487 12.75 -2.25 58.95
CA ARG A 487 12.93 -3.33 59.91
C ARG A 487 14.16 -4.18 59.58
N LEU A 488 14.34 -4.57 58.31
CA LEU A 488 15.50 -5.31 57.84
C LEU A 488 16.81 -4.58 58.12
N LYS A 489 16.84 -3.27 57.91
CA LYS A 489 18.02 -2.43 58.20
C LYS A 489 18.35 -2.35 59.68
N ASP A 490 17.34 -2.22 60.52
CA ASP A 490 17.53 -2.11 61.97
C ASP A 490 17.98 -3.46 62.59
N ILE A 491 17.33 -4.55 62.20
CA ILE A 491 17.65 -5.91 62.65
C ILE A 491 18.97 -6.42 62.05
N GLY A 492 19.24 -6.13 60.76
CA GLY A 492 20.46 -6.52 60.06
C GLY A 492 21.70 -5.95 60.73
N ARG A 493 21.64 -4.66 61.20
CA ARG A 493 22.72 -4.07 62.02
C ARG A 493 22.91 -4.77 63.37
N GLN A 494 21.81 -5.17 64.03
CA GLN A 494 21.87 -5.92 65.29
C GLN A 494 22.51 -7.30 65.11
N GLU A 495 22.18 -7.94 63.96
CA GLU A 495 22.73 -9.21 63.57
C GLU A 495 24.15 -9.12 62.96
N GLY A 496 24.74 -7.91 62.80
CA GLY A 496 26.11 -7.71 62.35
C GLY A 496 26.32 -7.73 60.84
N PHE A 497 25.30 -7.48 60.02
CA PHE A 497 25.43 -7.25 58.61
C PHE A 497 25.81 -5.80 58.32
N ALA A 498 26.59 -5.55 57.27
CA ALA A 498 26.93 -4.20 56.83
C ALA A 498 25.69 -3.51 56.18
N ASP A 499 25.65 -2.19 56.23
CA ASP A 499 24.48 -1.42 55.69
C ASP A 499 24.22 -1.60 54.21
N ASP A 500 25.24 -1.98 53.45
CA ASP A 500 25.23 -2.23 52.00
C ASP A 500 24.96 -3.70 51.63
N SER A 501 24.89 -4.60 52.63
CA SER A 501 24.72 -6.05 52.35
C SER A 501 23.47 -6.40 51.57
N PHE A 502 22.44 -5.56 51.62
CA PHE A 502 21.13 -5.77 51.02
C PHE A 502 20.71 -4.64 50.04
N ASP A 503 21.69 -3.92 49.46
CA ASP A 503 21.44 -2.78 48.61
C ASP A 503 20.59 -3.14 47.39
N GLU A 504 20.77 -4.35 46.80
CA GLU A 504 19.98 -4.79 45.68
C GLU A 504 18.50 -5.02 46.05
N PHE A 505 18.24 -5.57 47.23
CA PHE A 505 16.87 -5.70 47.76
C PHE A 505 16.25 -4.31 48.02
N TYR A 506 16.99 -3.37 48.59
CA TYR A 506 16.50 -2.02 48.80
C TYR A 506 16.24 -1.27 47.47
N LYS A 507 17.07 -1.46 46.46
CA LYS A 507 16.85 -0.93 45.09
C LYS A 507 15.59 -1.51 44.50
N LEU A 508 15.36 -2.84 44.57
CA LEU A 508 14.17 -3.50 44.06
C LEU A 508 12.88 -2.92 44.65
N ILE A 509 12.85 -2.77 45.99
CA ILE A 509 11.65 -2.24 46.66
C ILE A 509 11.50 -0.72 46.46
N SER A 510 12.57 0.05 46.31
CA SER A 510 12.52 1.51 46.15
C SER A 510 12.30 1.95 44.71
N SER A 511 12.75 1.18 43.72
CA SER A 511 12.62 1.52 42.31
C SER A 511 11.15 1.46 41.84
N VAL A 512 10.76 2.40 41.03
CA VAL A 512 9.51 2.28 40.24
C VAL A 512 9.88 1.41 39.06
N PRO A 513 9.22 0.24 38.86
CA PRO A 513 9.48 -0.53 37.66
C PRO A 513 9.25 0.36 36.46
N SER A 514 10.24 0.49 35.60
CA SER A 514 10.08 1.22 34.35
C SER A 514 9.25 0.36 33.40
N ASP A 515 8.14 0.91 32.97
CA ASP A 515 7.16 0.25 32.08
C ASP A 515 7.63 0.25 30.61
N ASP A 516 8.95 0.27 30.41
CA ASP A 516 9.57 0.55 29.11
C ASP A 516 9.14 -0.48 28.03
N GLY A 517 8.94 -1.74 28.39
CA GLY A 517 8.52 -2.77 27.45
C GLY A 517 7.02 -2.71 27.07
N LEU A 518 6.12 -2.41 28.00
CA LEU A 518 4.69 -2.25 27.75
C LEU A 518 4.40 -0.90 27.07
N SER A 519 5.16 0.15 27.45
CA SER A 519 5.08 1.47 26.82
C SER A 519 5.45 1.42 25.34
N ILE A 520 6.52 0.73 24.95
CA ILE A 520 6.92 0.57 23.54
C ILE A 520 5.84 -0.15 22.74
N THR A 521 5.29 -1.25 23.26
CA THR A 521 4.26 -2.01 22.55
C THR A 521 2.98 -1.20 22.34
N SER A 522 2.50 -0.52 23.40
CA SER A 522 1.30 0.33 23.30
C SER A 522 1.54 1.52 22.37
N THR A 523 2.72 2.10 22.37
CA THR A 523 3.11 3.18 21.47
C THR A 523 3.12 2.72 20.02
N ILE A 524 3.68 1.52 19.73
CA ILE A 524 3.65 0.94 18.39
C ILE A 524 2.20 0.69 17.92
N VAL A 525 1.31 0.16 18.79
CA VAL A 525 -0.11 -0.04 18.43
C VAL A 525 -0.79 1.27 18.06
N ASN A 526 -0.60 2.31 18.88
CA ASN A 526 -1.22 3.61 18.65
C ASN A 526 -0.68 4.26 17.36
N SER A 527 0.65 4.27 17.18
CA SER A 527 1.29 4.79 15.97
C SER A 527 0.86 4.02 14.71
N LEU A 528 0.67 2.70 14.81
CA LEU A 528 0.19 1.87 13.71
C LEU A 528 -1.25 2.24 13.31
N SER A 529 -2.14 2.41 14.31
CA SER A 529 -3.52 2.84 14.08
C SER A 529 -3.59 4.24 13.48
N ASP A 530 -2.79 5.18 13.98
CA ASP A 530 -2.75 6.55 13.48
C ASP A 530 -2.22 6.62 12.04
N ASN A 531 -1.16 5.89 11.73
CA ASN A 531 -0.62 5.80 10.37
C ASN A 531 -1.61 5.14 9.40
N PHE A 532 -2.32 4.08 9.84
CA PHE A 532 -3.36 3.46 9.03
C PHE A 532 -4.47 4.45 8.68
N ASN A 533 -4.98 5.18 9.67
CA ASN A 533 -6.00 6.20 9.45
C ASN A 533 -5.47 7.33 8.56
N TYR A 534 -4.26 7.81 8.80
CA TYR A 534 -3.62 8.84 7.97
C TYR A 534 -3.50 8.39 6.50
N ILE A 535 -2.96 7.18 6.23
CA ILE A 535 -2.81 6.66 4.87
C ILE A 535 -4.18 6.58 4.19
N GLY A 536 -5.18 6.01 4.86
CA GLY A 536 -6.53 5.89 4.31
C GLY A 536 -7.15 7.23 3.93
N TRP A 537 -7.09 8.22 4.83
CA TRP A 537 -7.61 9.56 4.57
C TRP A 537 -6.79 10.33 3.55
N ALA A 538 -5.47 10.33 3.65
CA ALA A 538 -4.59 11.07 2.74
C ALA A 538 -4.72 10.54 1.30
N CYS A 539 -4.64 9.22 1.10
CA CYS A 539 -4.86 8.61 -0.20
C CYS A 539 -6.25 8.92 -0.74
N GLY A 540 -7.30 8.76 0.09
CA GLY A 540 -8.68 9.02 -0.32
C GLY A 540 -8.89 10.48 -0.79
N VAL A 541 -8.39 11.45 -0.03
CA VAL A 541 -8.50 12.89 -0.37
C VAL A 541 -7.72 13.23 -1.64
N ILE A 542 -6.47 12.76 -1.75
CA ILE A 542 -5.61 13.03 -2.91
C ILE A 542 -6.22 12.41 -4.17
N VAL A 543 -6.61 11.16 -4.13
CA VAL A 543 -7.23 10.45 -5.26
C VAL A 543 -8.55 11.14 -5.66
N PHE A 544 -9.42 11.46 -4.70
CA PHE A 544 -10.66 12.17 -4.98
C PHE A 544 -10.44 13.53 -5.64
N PHE A 545 -9.45 14.30 -5.17
CA PHE A 545 -9.11 15.60 -5.75
C PHE A 545 -8.64 15.47 -7.21
N PHE A 546 -7.74 14.52 -7.49
CA PHE A 546 -7.27 14.28 -8.85
C PHE A 546 -8.37 13.75 -9.77
N LEU A 547 -9.24 12.87 -9.28
CA LEU A 547 -10.43 12.42 -10.02
C LEU A 547 -11.35 13.60 -10.38
N TRP A 548 -11.61 14.48 -9.43
CA TRP A 548 -12.45 15.65 -9.66
C TRP A 548 -11.83 16.60 -10.70
N PHE A 549 -10.53 16.87 -10.56
CA PHE A 549 -9.81 17.72 -11.51
C PHE A 549 -9.79 17.12 -12.92
N SER A 550 -9.59 15.84 -13.06
CA SER A 550 -9.51 15.13 -14.33
C SER A 550 -10.85 14.98 -15.04
N LEU A 551 -11.86 14.51 -14.32
CA LEU A 551 -13.19 14.24 -14.89
C LEU A 551 -14.03 15.52 -15.05
N GLY A 552 -13.58 16.66 -14.51
CA GLY A 552 -14.20 17.97 -14.66
C GLY A 552 -15.60 18.10 -14.05
N SER A 553 -16.10 17.05 -13.37
CA SER A 553 -17.36 17.08 -12.65
C SER A 553 -17.29 16.29 -11.35
N ILE A 554 -17.88 16.85 -10.29
CA ILE A 554 -17.89 16.24 -8.97
C ILE A 554 -18.74 14.95 -8.95
N GLU A 555 -19.78 14.87 -9.81
CA GLU A 555 -20.63 13.70 -9.93
C GLU A 555 -19.86 12.50 -10.49
N LEU A 556 -19.01 12.72 -11.49
CA LEU A 556 -18.17 11.69 -12.07
C LEU A 556 -17.02 11.31 -11.12
N ALA A 557 -16.47 12.29 -10.41
CA ALA A 557 -15.48 12.01 -9.36
C ALA A 557 -16.06 11.13 -8.25
N LEU A 558 -17.26 11.45 -7.76
CA LEU A 558 -17.97 10.59 -6.79
C LEU A 558 -18.29 9.21 -7.36
N LEU A 559 -18.70 9.13 -8.63
CA LEU A 559 -18.99 7.87 -9.30
C LEU A 559 -17.77 6.96 -9.36
N SER A 560 -16.59 7.53 -9.64
CA SER A 560 -15.32 6.78 -9.70
C SER A 560 -14.77 6.47 -8.31
N PHE A 561 -14.98 7.34 -7.31
CA PHE A 561 -14.48 7.16 -5.95
C PHE A 561 -15.32 6.18 -5.12
N LEU A 562 -16.64 6.16 -5.30
CA LEU A 562 -17.56 5.35 -4.50
C LEU A 562 -17.23 3.84 -4.50
N PRO A 563 -16.88 3.20 -5.62
CA PRO A 563 -16.47 1.80 -5.64
C PRO A 563 -15.30 1.50 -4.71
N MET A 564 -14.31 2.40 -4.65
CA MET A 564 -13.15 2.24 -3.77
C MET A 564 -13.54 2.36 -2.30
N ALA A 565 -14.37 3.34 -1.94
CA ALA A 565 -14.87 3.51 -0.59
C ALA A 565 -15.69 2.31 -0.11
N ILE A 566 -16.52 1.73 -0.98
CA ILE A 566 -17.27 0.49 -0.68
C ILE A 566 -16.32 -0.69 -0.53
N SER A 567 -15.32 -0.81 -1.39
CA SER A 567 -14.31 -1.87 -1.33
C SER A 567 -13.53 -1.82 -0.02
N TRP A 568 -13.23 -0.63 0.47
CA TRP A 568 -12.58 -0.44 1.77
C TRP A 568 -13.41 -1.05 2.91
N VAL A 569 -14.70 -0.76 2.94
CA VAL A 569 -15.63 -1.34 3.93
C VAL A 569 -15.69 -2.88 3.79
N TRP A 570 -15.66 -3.40 2.56
CA TRP A 570 -15.66 -4.84 2.31
C TRP A 570 -14.41 -5.51 2.84
N ILE A 571 -13.25 -4.92 2.63
CA ILE A 571 -11.98 -5.45 3.12
C ILE A 571 -11.97 -5.54 4.63
N LEU A 572 -12.30 -4.44 5.31
CA LEU A 572 -12.39 -4.40 6.77
C LEU A 572 -13.36 -5.47 7.30
N GLY A 573 -14.53 -5.59 6.67
CA GLY A 573 -15.54 -6.56 7.07
C GLY A 573 -15.13 -8.01 6.83
N ILE A 574 -14.50 -8.33 5.70
CA ILE A 574 -14.02 -9.68 5.39
C ILE A 574 -12.85 -10.05 6.31
N MET A 575 -11.92 -9.13 6.55
CA MET A 575 -10.81 -9.37 7.48
C MET A 575 -11.31 -9.69 8.88
N ALA A 576 -12.27 -8.91 9.39
CA ALA A 576 -12.88 -9.17 10.70
C ALA A 576 -13.58 -10.54 10.76
N LEU A 577 -14.29 -10.93 9.70
CA LEU A 577 -14.95 -12.25 9.60
C LEU A 577 -13.95 -13.41 9.58
N LEU A 578 -12.80 -13.24 8.93
CA LEU A 578 -11.76 -14.25 8.83
C LEU A 578 -10.79 -14.24 10.03
N GLY A 579 -10.94 -13.28 10.95
CA GLY A 579 -10.03 -13.09 12.08
C GLY A 579 -8.63 -12.59 11.69
N LEU A 580 -8.50 -12.00 10.49
CA LEU A 580 -7.26 -11.40 10.01
C LEU A 580 -7.06 -10.03 10.64
N LYS A 581 -5.83 -9.74 11.09
CA LYS A 581 -5.48 -8.48 11.73
C LYS A 581 -4.59 -7.62 10.84
N PHE A 582 -4.72 -6.30 10.97
CA PHE A 582 -3.74 -5.40 10.36
C PHE A 582 -2.44 -5.41 11.15
N ASN A 583 -1.34 -5.41 10.44
CA ASN A 583 0.02 -5.29 10.97
C ASN A 583 0.82 -4.22 10.21
N VAL A 584 2.03 -3.94 10.67
CA VAL A 584 2.90 -2.88 10.10
C VAL A 584 3.15 -3.05 8.60
N VAL A 585 3.20 -4.29 8.10
CA VAL A 585 3.51 -4.57 6.70
C VAL A 585 2.26 -4.54 5.82
N ASN A 586 1.15 -5.16 6.26
CA ASN A 586 -0.04 -5.24 5.41
C ASN A 586 -0.87 -3.94 5.39
N ILE A 587 -0.55 -2.95 6.24
CA ILE A 587 -1.15 -1.60 6.23
C ILE A 587 -0.97 -0.88 4.88
N ILE A 588 0.07 -1.23 4.11
CA ILE A 588 0.34 -0.72 2.76
C ILE A 588 -0.84 -0.97 1.80
N LEU A 589 -1.68 -1.95 2.12
CA LEU A 589 -2.88 -2.28 1.34
C LEU A 589 -3.73 -1.05 1.01
N ALA A 590 -3.81 -0.06 1.92
CA ALA A 590 -4.56 1.16 1.68
C ALA A 590 -4.10 1.88 0.41
N THR A 591 -2.78 1.99 0.20
CA THR A 591 -2.22 2.64 -1.00
C THR A 591 -2.50 1.83 -2.27
N PHE A 592 -2.47 0.49 -2.18
CA PHE A 592 -2.82 -0.37 -3.31
C PHE A 592 -4.29 -0.23 -3.71
N ILE A 593 -5.20 -0.13 -2.74
CA ILE A 593 -6.64 0.00 -3.01
C ILE A 593 -6.94 1.34 -3.68
N PHE A 594 -6.45 2.42 -3.08
CA PHE A 594 -6.72 3.76 -3.61
C PHE A 594 -5.91 4.06 -4.87
N GLY A 595 -4.68 3.54 -4.99
CA GLY A 595 -3.85 3.78 -6.16
C GLY A 595 -4.18 2.88 -7.35
N GLN A 596 -4.50 1.59 -7.14
CA GLN A 596 -4.83 0.68 -8.23
C GLN A 596 -6.32 0.62 -8.53
N GLY A 597 -7.14 0.81 -7.50
CA GLY A 597 -8.60 0.74 -7.64
C GLY A 597 -9.16 1.86 -8.49
N ASP A 598 -8.59 3.05 -8.40
CA ASP A 598 -9.02 4.20 -9.19
C ASP A 598 -8.72 4.05 -10.68
N ASP A 599 -7.62 3.40 -11.06
CA ASP A 599 -7.33 3.07 -12.46
C ASP A 599 -8.52 2.33 -13.09
N TYR A 600 -9.04 1.28 -12.45
CA TYR A 600 -10.17 0.51 -12.98
C TYR A 600 -11.45 1.34 -13.05
N THR A 601 -11.70 2.17 -12.04
CA THR A 601 -12.90 3.02 -12.00
C THR A 601 -12.84 4.17 -13.00
N ILE A 602 -11.65 4.75 -13.25
CA ILE A 602 -11.41 5.76 -14.28
C ILE A 602 -11.71 5.20 -15.66
N PHE A 603 -11.08 4.05 -16.00
CA PHE A 603 -11.31 3.41 -17.29
C PHE A 603 -12.78 3.05 -17.51
N MET A 604 -13.47 2.53 -16.48
CA MET A 604 -14.91 2.22 -16.57
C MET A 604 -15.76 3.48 -16.75
N THR A 605 -15.45 4.55 -16.03
CA THR A 605 -16.18 5.83 -16.11
C THR A 605 -15.95 6.49 -17.47
N GLU A 606 -14.72 6.55 -17.96
CA GLU A 606 -14.40 7.07 -19.29
C GLU A 606 -15.01 6.21 -20.41
N GLY A 607 -15.00 4.88 -20.26
CA GLY A 607 -15.70 3.99 -21.17
C GLY A 607 -17.21 4.27 -21.27
N CYS A 608 -17.85 4.51 -20.14
CA CYS A 608 -19.27 4.91 -20.09
C CYS A 608 -19.50 6.27 -20.75
N GLN A 609 -18.64 7.26 -20.50
CA GLN A 609 -18.72 8.58 -21.13
C GLN A 609 -18.53 8.48 -22.65
N TYR A 610 -17.54 7.73 -23.11
CA TYR A 610 -17.28 7.53 -24.53
C TYR A 610 -18.46 6.86 -25.26
N GLU A 611 -18.99 5.77 -24.68
CA GLU A 611 -20.17 5.09 -25.23
C GLU A 611 -21.38 6.02 -25.27
N TYR A 612 -21.57 6.87 -24.26
CA TYR A 612 -22.65 7.85 -24.20
C TYR A 612 -22.47 8.99 -25.21
N ALA A 613 -21.22 9.47 -25.41
CA ALA A 613 -20.92 10.57 -26.35
C ALA A 613 -21.06 10.13 -27.80
N TYR A 614 -20.44 8.99 -28.15
CA TYR A 614 -20.26 8.58 -29.55
C TYR A 614 -21.19 7.43 -29.99
N ARG A 615 -21.95 6.85 -29.05
CA ARG A 615 -22.81 5.64 -29.26
C ARG A 615 -22.04 4.45 -29.89
N ARG A 616 -20.72 4.39 -29.70
CA ARG A 616 -19.86 3.28 -30.13
C ARG A 616 -19.64 2.33 -28.96
N LYS A 617 -19.77 1.01 -29.18
CA LYS A 617 -19.55 -0.01 -28.13
C LYS A 617 -18.06 -0.15 -27.81
N MET A 618 -17.56 0.63 -26.89
CA MET A 618 -16.15 0.60 -26.45
C MET A 618 -15.99 0.10 -25.02
N LEU A 619 -17.06 0.07 -24.23
CA LEU A 619 -17.03 -0.37 -22.82
C LEU A 619 -16.55 -1.82 -22.68
N SER A 620 -16.86 -2.69 -23.65
CA SER A 620 -16.39 -4.07 -23.69
C SER A 620 -14.86 -4.14 -23.78
N SER A 621 -14.22 -3.29 -24.57
CA SER A 621 -12.76 -3.22 -24.68
C SER A 621 -12.11 -2.80 -23.36
N TYR A 622 -12.65 -1.78 -22.69
CA TYR A 622 -12.16 -1.37 -21.37
C TYR A 622 -12.36 -2.45 -20.31
N LYS A 623 -13.52 -3.10 -20.29
CA LYS A 623 -13.78 -4.24 -19.39
C LYS A 623 -12.80 -5.39 -19.61
N HIS A 624 -12.49 -5.71 -20.87
CA HIS A 624 -11.50 -6.73 -21.21
C HIS A 624 -10.11 -6.40 -20.67
N SER A 625 -9.63 -5.17 -20.90
CA SER A 625 -8.34 -4.71 -20.40
C SER A 625 -8.27 -4.74 -18.85
N ILE A 626 -9.35 -4.34 -18.16
CA ILE A 626 -9.43 -4.39 -16.69
C ILE A 626 -9.34 -5.83 -16.18
N ILE A 627 -10.01 -6.79 -16.84
CA ILE A 627 -9.97 -8.20 -16.43
C ILE A 627 -8.55 -8.77 -16.55
N ILE A 628 -7.88 -8.51 -17.69
CA ILE A 628 -6.48 -8.96 -17.87
C ILE A 628 -5.58 -8.31 -16.82
N SER A 629 -5.72 -7.00 -16.62
CA SER A 629 -4.99 -6.25 -15.60
C SER A 629 -5.21 -6.83 -14.20
N ALA A 630 -6.47 -7.10 -13.82
CA ALA A 630 -6.81 -7.70 -12.54
C ALA A 630 -6.19 -9.10 -12.37
N LEU A 631 -6.22 -9.94 -13.42
CA LEU A 631 -5.59 -11.26 -13.39
C LEU A 631 -4.07 -11.16 -13.20
N ILE A 632 -3.40 -10.20 -13.86
CA ILE A 632 -1.97 -9.95 -13.68
C ILE A 632 -1.68 -9.56 -12.23
N MET A 633 -2.50 -8.67 -11.66
CA MET A 633 -2.37 -8.27 -10.27
C MET A 633 -2.58 -9.46 -9.31
N PHE A 634 -3.60 -10.28 -9.52
CA PHE A 634 -3.83 -11.50 -8.72
C PHE A 634 -2.65 -12.48 -8.82
N ILE A 635 -1.99 -12.57 -9.97
CA ILE A 635 -0.80 -13.39 -10.13
C ILE A 635 0.38 -12.79 -9.36
N GLY A 636 0.63 -11.48 -9.51
CA GLY A 636 1.73 -10.79 -8.83
C GLY A 636 1.63 -10.90 -7.31
N ILE A 637 0.43 -10.66 -6.76
CA ILE A 637 0.15 -10.77 -5.33
C ILE A 637 0.09 -12.23 -4.88
N GLY A 638 -0.57 -13.08 -5.66
CA GLY A 638 -0.74 -14.50 -5.37
C GLY A 638 0.58 -15.26 -5.29
N ALA A 639 1.61 -14.79 -5.98
CA ALA A 639 2.94 -15.35 -5.87
C ALA A 639 3.53 -15.19 -4.45
N LEU A 640 3.15 -14.14 -3.72
CA LEU A 640 3.57 -13.94 -2.32
C LEU A 640 2.90 -14.90 -1.33
N ILE A 641 1.77 -15.55 -1.69
CA ILE A 641 1.11 -16.55 -0.84
C ILE A 641 2.01 -17.77 -0.58
N VAL A 642 2.93 -18.05 -1.51
CA VAL A 642 3.90 -19.15 -1.38
C VAL A 642 5.02 -18.79 -0.38
N ALA A 643 5.14 -17.54 0.01
CA ALA A 643 6.14 -17.08 0.96
C ALA A 643 5.93 -17.74 2.33
N LYS A 644 7.03 -18.18 2.93
CA LYS A 644 7.05 -18.73 4.30
C LYS A 644 7.13 -17.63 5.35
N HIS A 645 7.59 -16.45 4.95
CA HIS A 645 7.70 -15.29 5.84
C HIS A 645 6.30 -14.75 6.17
N PRO A 646 5.90 -14.68 7.47
CA PRO A 646 4.54 -14.32 7.89
C PRO A 646 4.10 -12.95 7.38
N ALA A 647 5.00 -11.96 7.36
CA ALA A 647 4.67 -10.61 6.88
C ALA A 647 4.30 -10.57 5.41
N LEU A 648 5.07 -11.25 4.53
CA LEU A 648 4.79 -11.33 3.10
C LEU A 648 3.52 -12.13 2.81
N HIS A 649 3.32 -13.23 3.54
CA HIS A 649 2.12 -14.05 3.45
C HIS A 649 0.86 -13.27 3.86
N SER A 650 0.90 -12.57 5.00
CA SER A 650 -0.19 -11.71 5.48
C SER A 650 -0.50 -10.57 4.50
N LEU A 651 0.53 -9.94 3.91
CA LEU A 651 0.35 -8.93 2.87
C LEU A 651 -0.41 -9.51 1.67
N ALA A 652 -0.05 -10.72 1.23
CA ALA A 652 -0.71 -11.37 0.10
C ALA A 652 -2.18 -11.68 0.40
N GLU A 653 -2.48 -12.28 1.55
CA GLU A 653 -3.86 -12.63 1.94
C GLU A 653 -4.77 -11.41 1.95
N VAL A 654 -4.35 -10.35 2.64
CA VAL A 654 -5.15 -9.13 2.78
C VAL A 654 -5.29 -8.41 1.43
N THR A 655 -4.22 -8.39 0.61
CA THR A 655 -4.25 -7.71 -0.68
C THR A 655 -5.10 -8.46 -1.70
N ILE A 656 -5.13 -9.80 -1.70
CA ILE A 656 -6.04 -10.57 -2.57
C ILE A 656 -7.50 -10.27 -2.25
N ILE A 657 -7.87 -10.24 -0.97
CA ILE A 657 -9.22 -9.87 -0.52
C ILE A 657 -9.55 -8.45 -0.99
N GLY A 658 -8.59 -7.53 -0.81
CA GLY A 658 -8.70 -6.13 -1.23
C GLY A 658 -8.96 -5.99 -2.72
N MET A 659 -8.09 -6.57 -3.52
CA MET A 659 -8.18 -6.47 -4.98
C MET A 659 -9.44 -7.13 -5.55
N PHE A 660 -9.85 -8.28 -4.99
CA PHE A 660 -11.11 -8.90 -5.37
C PHE A 660 -12.30 -7.96 -5.14
N SER A 661 -12.35 -7.31 -3.97
CA SER A 661 -13.39 -6.35 -3.62
C SER A 661 -13.38 -5.15 -4.58
N VAL A 662 -12.20 -4.59 -4.86
CA VAL A 662 -12.02 -3.43 -5.75
C VAL A 662 -12.46 -3.76 -7.17
N VAL A 663 -11.98 -4.87 -7.74
CA VAL A 663 -12.32 -5.27 -9.12
C VAL A 663 -13.83 -5.50 -9.26
N LEU A 664 -14.45 -6.17 -8.30
CA LEU A 664 -15.91 -6.41 -8.32
C LEU A 664 -16.69 -5.09 -8.28
N MET A 665 -16.30 -4.17 -7.41
CA MET A 665 -16.98 -2.88 -7.25
C MET A 665 -16.73 -1.96 -8.45
N ALA A 666 -15.50 -1.90 -8.96
CA ALA A 666 -15.16 -1.11 -10.15
C ALA A 666 -15.87 -1.62 -11.42
N TYR A 667 -16.09 -2.93 -11.51
CA TYR A 667 -16.81 -3.52 -12.64
C TYR A 667 -18.32 -3.25 -12.59
N LEU A 668 -18.92 -3.21 -11.40
CA LEU A 668 -20.37 -3.17 -11.21
C LEU A 668 -20.92 -1.74 -11.09
N PHE A 669 -20.31 -0.92 -10.20
CA PHE A 669 -20.91 0.36 -9.78
C PHE A 669 -20.84 1.47 -10.83
N PRO A 670 -19.71 1.75 -11.52
CA PRO A 670 -19.65 2.86 -12.45
C PRO A 670 -20.67 2.77 -13.58
N PRO A 671 -20.84 1.64 -14.30
CA PRO A 671 -21.87 1.53 -15.33
C PRO A 671 -23.29 1.63 -14.79
N LEU A 672 -23.54 1.09 -13.58
CA LEU A 672 -24.86 1.11 -12.95
C LEU A 672 -25.27 2.53 -12.59
N ILE A 673 -24.40 3.28 -11.88
CA ILE A 673 -24.68 4.63 -11.44
C ILE A 673 -24.70 5.58 -12.63
N PHE A 674 -23.79 5.43 -13.61
CA PHE A 674 -23.76 6.25 -14.82
C PHE A 674 -25.08 6.13 -15.60
N ARG A 675 -25.57 4.90 -15.79
CA ARG A 675 -26.89 4.68 -16.42
C ARG A 675 -28.01 5.33 -15.63
N TRP A 676 -27.98 5.29 -14.32
CA TRP A 676 -28.98 5.97 -13.50
C TRP A 676 -28.93 7.51 -13.64
N LEU A 677 -27.73 8.09 -13.82
CA LEU A 677 -27.56 9.53 -14.06
C LEU A 677 -28.15 9.98 -15.41
N VAL A 678 -27.98 9.14 -16.45
CA VAL A 678 -28.22 9.54 -17.85
C VAL A 678 -29.53 8.97 -18.39
N PHE A 679 -29.96 7.77 -17.94
CA PHE A 679 -31.17 7.11 -18.43
C PHE A 679 -32.27 7.06 -17.38
N SER A 680 -33.53 7.02 -17.82
CA SER A 680 -34.74 6.78 -17.03
C SER A 680 -35.65 5.81 -17.77
N LYS A 681 -36.01 4.68 -17.12
CA LYS A 681 -36.88 3.64 -17.69
C LYS A 681 -36.44 3.18 -19.11
N GLY A 682 -35.09 3.08 -19.34
CA GLY A 682 -34.52 2.65 -20.60
C GLY A 682 -34.45 3.71 -21.73
N LYS A 683 -34.93 4.93 -21.48
CA LYS A 683 -34.81 6.08 -22.39
C LYS A 683 -33.81 7.09 -21.86
N GLU A 684 -33.08 7.74 -22.78
CA GLU A 684 -32.20 8.86 -22.41
C GLU A 684 -33.01 9.97 -21.75
N ARG A 685 -32.51 10.51 -20.62
CA ARG A 685 -33.14 11.63 -19.95
C ARG A 685 -33.02 12.89 -20.82
N LEU A 686 -34.07 13.67 -20.89
CA LEU A 686 -34.00 14.99 -21.55
C LEU A 686 -32.90 15.85 -20.98
N ARG A 687 -32.71 15.76 -19.66
CA ARG A 687 -31.62 16.39 -18.91
C ARG A 687 -30.99 15.33 -18.01
N PRO A 688 -29.65 15.10 -18.07
CA PRO A 688 -28.94 14.24 -17.12
C PRO A 688 -29.12 14.74 -15.67
N LEU A 689 -29.10 13.81 -14.72
CA LEU A 689 -29.15 14.19 -13.30
C LEU A 689 -27.80 14.81 -12.90
N THR A 690 -27.85 15.95 -12.22
CA THR A 690 -26.70 16.63 -11.64
C THR A 690 -26.95 16.84 -10.15
N LEU A 691 -25.91 16.97 -9.33
CA LEU A 691 -26.07 17.29 -7.89
C LEU A 691 -26.91 18.55 -7.72
N ARG A 692 -26.67 19.57 -8.57
CA ARG A 692 -27.48 20.80 -8.55
C ARG A 692 -28.96 20.51 -8.79
N SER A 693 -29.30 19.57 -9.68
CA SER A 693 -30.70 19.22 -9.97
C SER A 693 -31.35 18.40 -8.86
N LEU A 694 -30.56 17.69 -8.03
CA LEU A 694 -31.05 16.93 -6.90
C LEU A 694 -31.43 17.83 -5.71
N PHE A 695 -30.64 18.90 -5.46
CA PHE A 695 -30.83 19.79 -4.30
C PHE A 695 -31.71 21.02 -4.60
N ARG A 696 -31.82 21.47 -5.87
CA ARG A 696 -32.67 22.60 -6.26
C ARG A 696 -33.87 22.14 -7.11
N LYS A 697 -34.95 21.82 -6.47
CA LYS A 697 -36.26 21.63 -7.13
C LYS A 697 -36.87 23.00 -7.37
N GLY A 698 -36.96 23.45 -8.63
CA GLY A 698 -37.86 24.54 -9.01
C GLY A 698 -37.26 25.80 -9.64
N ASP A 699 -35.92 25.97 -9.77
CA ASP A 699 -35.37 27.13 -10.50
C ASP A 699 -35.63 26.97 -12.01
N ARG A 700 -36.22 27.99 -12.65
CA ARG A 700 -36.18 28.16 -14.11
C ARG A 700 -34.73 28.37 -14.52
N LEU A 701 -34.10 27.28 -14.92
CA LEU A 701 -32.73 27.31 -15.42
C LEU A 701 -32.67 28.12 -16.71
N SER A 702 -31.59 28.91 -16.90
CA SER A 702 -31.29 29.53 -18.19
C SER A 702 -31.09 28.40 -19.24
N GLY A 703 -31.49 28.65 -20.48
CA GLY A 703 -31.25 27.71 -21.58
C GLY A 703 -29.80 27.28 -21.68
N ILE A 704 -28.87 28.11 -21.25
CA ILE A 704 -27.42 27.87 -21.20
C ILE A 704 -27.06 26.78 -20.22
N ASP A 705 -27.63 26.79 -18.99
CA ASP A 705 -27.40 25.75 -17.96
C ASP A 705 -27.93 24.39 -18.46
N PHE A 706 -29.08 24.39 -19.15
CA PHE A 706 -29.66 23.18 -19.73
C PHE A 706 -28.72 22.58 -20.79
N VAL A 707 -28.19 23.40 -21.70
CA VAL A 707 -27.25 22.95 -22.73
C VAL A 707 -25.97 22.43 -22.10
N SER A 708 -25.39 23.16 -21.14
CA SER A 708 -24.19 22.72 -20.41
C SER A 708 -24.38 21.34 -19.76
N ASP A 709 -25.54 21.11 -19.12
CA ASP A 709 -25.85 19.82 -18.48
C ASP A 709 -25.99 18.68 -19.50
N CYS A 710 -26.54 18.92 -20.70
CA CYS A 710 -26.64 17.91 -21.75
C CYS A 710 -25.28 17.40 -22.26
N TYR A 711 -24.25 18.22 -22.20
CA TYR A 711 -22.87 17.85 -22.58
C TYR A 711 -22.00 17.40 -21.40
N ARG A 712 -22.45 17.53 -20.15
CA ARG A 712 -21.66 17.35 -18.93
C ARG A 712 -20.99 15.99 -18.82
N TYR A 713 -21.66 14.92 -19.25
CA TYR A 713 -21.17 13.54 -19.14
C TYR A 713 -20.68 12.95 -20.47
N LYS A 714 -20.38 13.79 -21.46
CA LYS A 714 -19.88 13.35 -22.76
C LYS A 714 -18.35 13.39 -22.90
N GLY A 715 -17.63 13.51 -21.78
CA GLY A 715 -16.17 13.64 -21.71
C GLY A 715 -15.72 15.03 -21.28
N ALA A 716 -14.62 15.10 -20.54
CA ALA A 716 -14.11 16.33 -19.97
C ALA A 716 -13.69 17.35 -21.07
N GLU A 717 -13.11 16.88 -22.18
CA GLU A 717 -12.72 17.71 -23.31
C GLU A 717 -13.95 18.37 -23.96
N ILE A 718 -14.99 17.58 -24.24
CA ILE A 718 -16.23 18.10 -24.86
C ILE A 718 -16.91 19.08 -23.92
N SER A 719 -17.11 18.72 -22.67
CA SER A 719 -17.76 19.56 -21.67
C SER A 719 -17.02 20.89 -21.47
N SER A 720 -15.68 20.86 -21.41
CA SER A 720 -14.84 22.06 -21.27
C SER A 720 -14.93 22.96 -22.51
N ALA A 721 -14.88 22.38 -23.72
CA ALA A 721 -15.01 23.13 -24.95
C ALA A 721 -16.39 23.82 -25.07
N VAL A 722 -17.44 23.04 -24.81
CA VAL A 722 -18.83 23.55 -24.83
C VAL A 722 -19.01 24.69 -23.82
N ASN A 723 -18.55 24.51 -22.57
CA ASN A 723 -18.65 25.57 -21.56
C ASN A 723 -17.86 26.83 -21.94
N LYS A 724 -16.70 26.69 -22.60
CA LYS A 724 -15.90 27.81 -23.09
C LYS A 724 -16.66 28.59 -24.19
N HIS A 725 -17.27 27.88 -25.15
CA HIS A 725 -18.04 28.49 -26.22
C HIS A 725 -19.33 29.13 -25.71
N LEU A 726 -20.05 28.47 -24.80
CA LEU A 726 -21.23 29.07 -24.15
C LEU A 726 -20.88 30.35 -23.38
N ARG A 727 -19.76 30.40 -22.67
CA ARG A 727 -19.29 31.60 -21.98
C ARG A 727 -18.90 32.71 -22.99
N LYS A 728 -18.32 32.35 -24.16
CA LYS A 728 -18.01 33.30 -25.24
C LYS A 728 -19.30 33.90 -25.86
N TYR A 729 -20.31 33.03 -26.04
CA TYR A 729 -21.62 33.45 -26.50
C TYR A 729 -22.31 34.43 -25.54
N CYS A 730 -22.14 34.26 -24.21
CA CYS A 730 -22.71 35.15 -23.20
C CYS A 730 -22.12 36.56 -23.19
N LYS A 731 -21.01 36.80 -23.90
CA LYS A 731 -20.49 38.17 -24.09
C LYS A 731 -21.44 38.95 -24.98
N ASP A 732 -21.83 40.12 -24.53
CA ASP A 732 -22.90 40.96 -25.15
C ASP A 732 -22.77 41.17 -26.65
N ASP A 733 -21.53 41.29 -27.17
CA ASP A 733 -21.24 41.51 -28.57
C ASP A 733 -21.63 40.35 -29.50
N VAL A 734 -21.44 39.09 -29.06
CA VAL A 734 -21.74 37.86 -29.86
C VAL A 734 -23.22 37.57 -29.82
N SER A 735 -23.81 37.59 -28.63
CA SER A 735 -25.26 37.32 -28.48
C SER A 735 -26.12 38.36 -29.20
N GLN A 736 -25.75 39.65 -29.15
CA GLN A 736 -26.45 40.72 -29.86
C GLN A 736 -26.41 40.59 -31.38
N LYS A 737 -25.22 40.25 -31.94
CA LYS A 737 -25.06 39.99 -33.38
C LYS A 737 -25.93 38.84 -33.86
N ILE A 738 -25.97 37.73 -33.14
CA ILE A 738 -26.77 36.56 -33.49
C ILE A 738 -28.27 36.86 -33.32
N ASN A 739 -28.66 37.50 -32.23
CA ASN A 739 -30.09 37.84 -31.97
C ASN A 739 -30.58 38.87 -33.00
N GLY A 740 -29.72 39.78 -33.47
CA GLY A 740 -30.06 40.70 -34.55
C GLY A 740 -30.41 40.01 -35.88
N ILE A 741 -29.74 38.86 -36.14
CA ILE A 741 -30.09 38.03 -37.32
C ILE A 741 -31.44 37.33 -37.11
N ILE A 742 -31.62 36.75 -35.95
CA ILE A 742 -32.84 35.96 -35.62
C ILE A 742 -34.08 36.86 -35.65
N SER A 743 -33.98 38.09 -35.16
CA SER A 743 -35.08 39.06 -35.14
C SER A 743 -35.49 39.63 -36.50
N SER A 744 -34.73 39.40 -37.58
CA SER A 744 -34.97 39.90 -38.93
C SER A 744 -35.97 39.12 -39.78
N GLY A 745 -36.84 38.30 -39.21
CA GLY A 745 -37.90 37.52 -39.94
C GLY A 745 -37.34 36.29 -40.67
N VAL A 746 -36.23 35.72 -40.15
CA VAL A 746 -35.51 34.57 -40.70
C VAL A 746 -36.30 33.27 -40.43
N LYS A 747 -36.42 32.40 -41.43
CA LYS A 747 -37.00 31.04 -41.27
C LYS A 747 -35.97 29.94 -41.09
N THR A 748 -34.76 30.13 -41.63
CA THR A 748 -33.69 29.14 -41.59
C THR A 748 -32.34 29.75 -41.26
N VAL A 749 -31.60 29.19 -40.30
CA VAL A 749 -30.23 29.60 -39.94
C VAL A 749 -29.28 28.43 -40.14
N ILE A 750 -28.22 28.66 -40.93
CA ILE A 750 -27.19 27.66 -41.19
C ILE A 750 -25.92 28.01 -40.45
N PHE A 751 -25.42 27.09 -39.61
CA PHE A 751 -24.15 27.20 -38.92
C PHE A 751 -23.08 26.37 -39.63
N ILE A 752 -21.97 26.99 -39.98
CA ILE A 752 -20.78 26.35 -40.56
C ILE A 752 -19.68 26.38 -39.50
N ASN A 753 -18.89 25.35 -39.42
CA ASN A 753 -17.99 25.05 -38.31
C ASN A 753 -18.73 25.01 -36.96
N ASN A 754 -19.81 24.25 -36.92
CA ASN A 754 -20.77 24.21 -35.81
C ASN A 754 -20.16 23.67 -34.51
N GLY A 755 -18.94 23.13 -34.54
CA GLY A 755 -18.28 22.55 -33.38
C GLY A 755 -19.08 21.37 -32.80
N TRP A 756 -19.25 21.35 -31.49
CA TRP A 756 -20.08 20.33 -30.82
C TRP A 756 -21.59 20.63 -30.94
N GLY A 757 -22.00 21.68 -31.62
CA GLY A 757 -23.38 22.04 -31.84
C GLY A 757 -24.08 22.75 -30.69
N GLU A 758 -23.35 23.19 -29.68
CA GLU A 758 -23.88 23.78 -28.45
C GLU A 758 -24.64 25.08 -28.65
N ILE A 759 -24.15 25.96 -29.55
CA ILE A 759 -24.78 27.27 -29.85
C ILE A 759 -26.02 27.06 -30.72
N SER A 760 -25.90 26.26 -31.78
CA SER A 760 -27.05 25.92 -32.62
C SER A 760 -28.17 25.23 -31.83
N PHE A 761 -27.80 24.33 -30.87
CA PHE A 761 -28.74 23.67 -29.97
C PHE A 761 -29.42 24.65 -29.01
N LEU A 762 -28.64 25.60 -28.42
CA LEU A 762 -29.18 26.63 -27.55
C LEU A 762 -30.22 27.51 -28.27
N LEU A 763 -29.88 27.96 -29.48
CA LEU A 763 -30.76 28.82 -30.26
C LEU A 763 -32.00 28.11 -30.78
N ALA A 764 -31.87 26.83 -31.12
CA ALA A 764 -33.00 25.99 -31.49
C ALA A 764 -34.00 25.77 -30.35
N LEU A 765 -33.49 25.66 -29.11
CA LEU A 765 -34.34 25.61 -27.91
C LEU A 765 -35.07 26.94 -27.63
N GLN A 766 -34.40 28.04 -27.90
CA GLN A 766 -34.98 29.38 -27.67
C GLN A 766 -35.96 29.83 -28.76
N ASN A 767 -35.80 29.33 -29.99
CA ASN A 767 -36.57 29.75 -31.15
C ASN A 767 -37.18 28.52 -31.88
N PRO A 768 -38.24 27.88 -31.38
CA PRO A 768 -38.82 26.67 -31.94
C PRO A 768 -39.42 26.86 -33.37
N GLU A 769 -39.73 28.09 -33.75
CA GLU A 769 -40.32 28.44 -35.06
C GLU A 769 -39.30 28.54 -36.19
N ILE A 770 -37.98 28.58 -35.85
CA ILE A 770 -36.90 28.73 -36.83
C ILE A 770 -36.22 27.36 -37.04
N ASN A 771 -35.91 27.01 -38.25
CA ASN A 771 -35.15 25.82 -38.60
C ASN A 771 -33.66 26.13 -38.55
N PHE A 772 -32.91 25.31 -37.79
CA PHE A 772 -31.47 25.41 -37.67
C PHE A 772 -30.77 24.24 -38.35
N ILE A 773 -29.71 24.49 -39.08
CA ILE A 773 -28.88 23.51 -39.76
C ILE A 773 -27.44 23.69 -39.29
N GLY A 774 -26.84 22.69 -38.66
CA GLY A 774 -25.45 22.71 -38.24
C GLY A 774 -24.59 21.85 -39.15
N ILE A 775 -23.43 22.39 -39.58
CA ILE A 775 -22.47 21.68 -40.45
C ILE A 775 -21.10 21.78 -39.83
N ASP A 776 -20.38 20.66 -39.71
CA ASP A 776 -18.99 20.61 -39.28
C ASP A 776 -18.20 19.62 -40.15
N GLN A 777 -16.91 19.91 -40.39
CA GLN A 777 -16.00 19.02 -41.13
C GLN A 777 -15.62 17.76 -40.31
N ASP A 778 -15.66 17.87 -38.96
CA ASP A 778 -15.35 16.78 -38.04
C ASP A 778 -16.60 15.93 -37.83
N GLY A 779 -16.59 14.73 -38.41
CA GLY A 779 -17.70 13.78 -38.30
C GLY A 779 -18.01 13.33 -36.87
N ASP A 780 -17.00 13.29 -35.98
CA ASP A 780 -17.20 12.94 -34.56
C ASP A 780 -17.94 14.07 -33.83
N LYS A 781 -17.62 15.34 -34.10
CA LYS A 781 -18.35 16.49 -33.55
C LYS A 781 -19.78 16.52 -34.03
N SER A 782 -19.97 16.36 -35.35
CA SER A 782 -21.31 16.29 -35.97
C SER A 782 -22.17 15.17 -35.37
N ASN A 783 -21.60 13.99 -35.10
CA ASN A 783 -22.31 12.88 -34.49
C ASN A 783 -22.74 13.22 -33.05
N VAL A 784 -21.84 13.76 -32.23
CA VAL A 784 -22.19 14.17 -30.87
C VAL A 784 -23.27 15.24 -30.86
N ALA A 785 -23.16 16.26 -31.71
CA ALA A 785 -24.17 17.31 -31.85
C ALA A 785 -25.55 16.73 -32.24
N ARG A 786 -25.56 15.78 -33.20
CA ARG A 786 -26.79 15.08 -33.64
C ARG A 786 -27.42 14.30 -32.50
N PHE A 787 -26.63 13.55 -31.73
CA PHE A 787 -27.15 12.75 -30.60
C PHE A 787 -27.69 13.62 -29.46
N VAL A 788 -27.11 14.80 -29.24
CA VAL A 788 -27.62 15.74 -28.23
C VAL A 788 -28.92 16.39 -28.71
N ALA A 789 -29.02 16.75 -29.97
CA ALA A 789 -30.23 17.36 -30.57
C ALA A 789 -31.40 16.36 -30.66
N GLU A 790 -31.11 15.07 -30.88
CA GLU A 790 -32.09 14.01 -31.02
C GLU A 790 -33.04 13.96 -29.81
N ASN A 791 -34.36 13.95 -30.08
CA ASN A 791 -35.41 13.98 -29.06
C ASN A 791 -35.53 15.25 -28.18
N ARG A 792 -34.70 16.30 -28.43
CA ARG A 792 -34.74 17.56 -27.65
C ARG A 792 -35.11 18.78 -28.50
N THR A 793 -34.64 18.84 -29.73
CA THR A 793 -34.89 19.94 -30.67
C THR A 793 -35.24 19.42 -32.05
N PRO A 794 -36.51 19.30 -32.38
CA PRO A 794 -36.93 18.82 -33.70
C PRO A 794 -36.62 19.80 -34.87
N ASN A 795 -36.35 21.05 -34.53
CA ASN A 795 -36.04 22.14 -35.45
C ASN A 795 -34.52 22.31 -35.69
N LEU A 796 -33.66 21.41 -35.18
CA LEU A 796 -32.22 21.40 -35.44
C LEU A 796 -31.84 20.13 -36.23
N THR A 797 -31.26 20.34 -37.41
CA THR A 797 -30.70 19.27 -38.23
C THR A 797 -29.18 19.39 -38.31
N ILE A 798 -28.45 18.33 -37.96
CA ILE A 798 -26.99 18.26 -38.06
C ILE A 798 -26.58 17.47 -39.28
N MET A 799 -25.75 18.05 -40.13
CA MET A 799 -25.35 17.47 -41.42
C MET A 799 -23.82 17.24 -41.44
N ASP A 800 -23.36 16.16 -42.08
CA ASP A 800 -21.94 15.87 -42.33
C ASP A 800 -21.49 16.46 -43.65
N SER A 801 -20.23 16.97 -43.70
CA SER A 801 -19.73 17.78 -44.83
C SER A 801 -19.59 17.03 -46.17
N ASP A 802 -19.34 15.73 -46.16
CA ASP A 802 -18.89 15.02 -47.37
C ASP A 802 -19.96 14.79 -48.45
N ASN A 803 -21.24 14.71 -48.10
CA ASN A 803 -22.31 14.52 -49.07
C ASN A 803 -23.32 15.67 -49.22
N GLU A 804 -23.18 16.72 -48.36
CA GLU A 804 -24.28 17.66 -48.18
C GLU A 804 -23.91 19.12 -48.58
N ILE A 805 -22.62 19.42 -48.80
CA ILE A 805 -22.23 20.65 -49.56
C ILE A 805 -22.94 20.72 -50.93
N VAL A 806 -23.19 19.53 -51.52
CA VAL A 806 -23.98 19.43 -52.76
C VAL A 806 -25.45 19.77 -52.50
N LYS A 807 -26.00 19.45 -51.32
CA LYS A 807 -27.39 19.82 -50.97
C LYS A 807 -27.51 21.27 -50.59
N LEU A 808 -26.45 21.90 -49.95
CA LEU A 808 -26.41 23.32 -49.67
C LEU A 808 -26.44 24.18 -50.94
N LYS A 809 -25.81 23.71 -52.02
CA LYS A 809 -25.93 24.37 -53.37
C LYS A 809 -27.33 24.33 -53.95
N LYS A 810 -28.20 23.44 -53.44
CA LYS A 810 -29.63 23.28 -53.85
C LYS A 810 -30.59 24.02 -52.91
N ILE A 811 -30.15 24.48 -51.74
CA ILE A 811 -30.98 25.38 -50.92
C ILE A 811 -31.04 26.71 -51.68
N GLU A 812 -32.16 26.92 -52.37
CA GLU A 812 -32.44 28.23 -53.06
C GLU A 812 -32.23 29.35 -52.07
N ARG A 813 -31.54 30.44 -52.54
CA ARG A 813 -31.36 31.68 -51.79
C ARG A 813 -32.72 32.33 -51.50
N ASP A 814 -33.39 31.85 -50.48
CA ASP A 814 -34.57 32.48 -49.96
C ASP A 814 -34.11 33.68 -49.10
N ASN A 815 -34.73 34.83 -49.24
CA ASN A 815 -34.46 36.04 -48.46
C ASN A 815 -34.59 35.81 -46.95
N HIS A 816 -35.11 34.66 -46.52
CA HIS A 816 -35.35 34.21 -45.17
C HIS A 816 -34.28 33.27 -44.62
N THR A 817 -33.20 32.96 -45.38
CA THR A 817 -32.08 32.12 -44.94
C THR A 817 -30.87 32.97 -44.59
N ARG A 818 -30.24 32.70 -43.45
CA ARG A 818 -28.97 33.37 -43.02
C ARG A 818 -27.91 32.32 -42.70
N VAL A 819 -26.64 32.67 -42.95
CA VAL A 819 -25.47 31.80 -42.68
C VAL A 819 -24.59 32.45 -41.64
N ILE A 820 -24.16 31.65 -40.66
CA ILE A 820 -23.24 32.01 -39.60
C ILE A 820 -22.00 31.11 -39.70
N LEU A 821 -20.82 31.70 -39.73
CA LEU A 821 -19.55 30.99 -39.81
C LEU A 821 -18.77 31.22 -38.49
N PHE A 822 -18.52 30.15 -37.72
CA PHE A 822 -17.80 30.22 -36.46
C PHE A 822 -16.31 29.93 -36.64
N GLU A 823 -15.45 30.74 -35.98
CA GLU A 823 -13.99 30.60 -35.91
C GLU A 823 -13.35 30.11 -37.24
N PRO A 824 -13.59 30.79 -38.35
CA PRO A 824 -13.16 30.31 -39.65
C PRO A 824 -11.64 30.38 -39.83
N THR A 825 -11.10 29.42 -40.54
CA THR A 825 -9.77 29.55 -41.16
C THR A 825 -9.84 30.45 -42.40
N THR A 826 -8.69 30.95 -42.90
CA THR A 826 -8.63 31.74 -44.15
C THR A 826 -9.17 30.96 -45.36
N SER A 827 -9.03 29.65 -45.38
CA SER A 827 -9.59 28.77 -46.39
C SER A 827 -11.12 28.68 -46.30
N ASP A 828 -11.69 28.64 -45.07
CA ASP A 828 -13.14 28.59 -44.87
C ASP A 828 -13.81 29.88 -45.34
N VAL A 829 -13.25 31.04 -45.02
CA VAL A 829 -13.77 32.34 -45.47
C VAL A 829 -13.81 32.39 -46.99
N ASN A 830 -12.77 31.92 -47.65
CA ASN A 830 -12.72 31.89 -49.12
C ASN A 830 -13.73 30.90 -49.72
N SER A 831 -13.89 29.70 -49.09
CA SER A 831 -14.76 28.66 -49.59
C SER A 831 -16.25 28.99 -49.46
N TYR A 832 -16.64 29.75 -48.43
CA TYR A 832 -18.05 30.08 -48.14
C TYR A 832 -18.41 31.57 -48.37
N SER A 833 -17.49 32.36 -48.93
CA SER A 833 -17.72 33.77 -49.23
C SER A 833 -18.96 34.04 -50.09
N TYR A 834 -19.31 33.10 -50.97
CA TYR A 834 -20.48 33.19 -51.81
C TYR A 834 -21.83 33.17 -51.05
N LEU A 835 -21.82 32.72 -49.79
CA LEU A 835 -23.01 32.67 -48.91
C LEU A 835 -23.18 33.92 -48.06
N ASN A 836 -22.26 34.87 -48.17
CA ASN A 836 -22.23 36.10 -47.37
C ASN A 836 -22.45 35.87 -45.86
N PRO A 837 -21.63 35.00 -45.21
CA PRO A 837 -21.83 34.58 -43.83
C PRO A 837 -21.50 35.72 -42.83
N LEU A 838 -22.24 35.73 -41.71
CA LEU A 838 -21.81 36.48 -40.54
C LEU A 838 -20.62 35.72 -39.90
N ILE A 839 -19.45 36.35 -39.87
CA ILE A 839 -18.23 35.78 -39.29
C ILE A 839 -18.20 36.08 -37.79
N ILE A 840 -18.06 35.04 -36.98
CA ILE A 840 -17.89 35.08 -35.53
C ILE A 840 -16.52 34.46 -35.21
N GLN A 841 -15.57 35.32 -34.81
CA GLN A 841 -14.21 34.88 -34.41
C GLN A 841 -14.11 34.44 -32.96
#